data_9f1fd3dfe3db3dd17613573814533865
#
_entry.id   9f1fd3dfe3db3dd17613573814533865
#
_cell.length_a   1.000
_cell.length_b   1.000
_cell.length_c   1.000
_cell.angle_alpha   90.00
_cell.angle_beta   90.00
_cell.angle_gamma   90.00
#
_symmetry.space_group_name_H-M   'P 1'
#
loop_
_entity.id
_entity.type
_entity.pdbx_description
1 polymer ?
#
loop_
_entity_poly.entity_id
_entity_poly.type
_entity_poly.pdbx_seq_one_letter_code
_entity_poly.pdbx_strand_id
1 'polypeptide(L)'
;VAGLIATAAATTPYPKPAPAAQFPEFKLPDRQGNAWRAAREDWEGARRRVREDPDWAEWLRRERAEVERWRVRHQDRVEWLPGWSHDGVSPKDGSRLVWNDRIPREEVQFFSSPSDPEVEITPKLHAWWVVTFRGQHVEMMVRAARLHRLTGDEALADWVRGQLDFYADNFLRWEPQRPGHPARLFWQTLTEASNLVKFTEAVRLLGPASPPEQRAAWLRQFFLPEVRALNSTQQAIHNIAVWQRCAVAQVALLFGDNDLWREALDGRFGLRAQLAEGVTGDFLWQEQSLGYNSFVLRAVHSLALAAGLSGRAGELGPELALAHNLLLAPLVLRFPNGELPNPADSGRIGRAPAPDLFAEVYRVFPTPLGLEEAGRVRDWNTLLDPPALPPAAVRLPEVASRSLESSRMAVLRGGGWQVFFHYGQLTRTHSQAEALNYSVYWGERPLSRDPGTVGYGSPLHRGYYARALNHNVPLVDGEGQQGHARGELTSFAPDAVAAAQPAYRPGVRAARALALRDGALVDTTEIATAEGPRRLGLALHFQGRVRLPGSFRAAGEWAVGRPEEFGYWTEVTVREFTSEVRFEVDLGGGVRVPVAIGAPGRFRLWQGSSPDVPPRRRESLYLELVEPVASATFVTAFRPPAAAAR
;
A
#
# COMPACT_ATOMS: atom_id res chain seq x y z
N VAL A 1 12.91 -18.43 35.18
CA VAL A 1 12.05 -18.28 33.99
C VAL A 1 12.97 -17.89 32.85
N ALA A 2 13.51 -18.89 32.12
CA ALA A 2 14.38 -18.70 30.98
C ALA A 2 13.50 -18.41 29.76
N GLY A 3 13.59 -17.19 29.22
CA GLY A 3 12.94 -16.82 27.97
C GLY A 3 13.62 -17.51 26.79
N LEU A 4 12.89 -18.40 26.12
CA LEU A 4 13.25 -18.88 24.80
C LEU A 4 13.22 -17.69 23.83
N ILE A 5 14.38 -17.17 23.50
CA ILE A 5 14.59 -16.35 22.30
C ILE A 5 14.53 -17.35 21.13
N ALA A 6 13.38 -17.44 20.49
CA ALA A 6 13.30 -18.11 19.20
C ALA A 6 14.19 -17.33 18.24
N THR A 7 15.36 -17.88 17.94
CA THR A 7 16.19 -17.46 16.82
C THR A 7 15.33 -17.65 15.57
N ALA A 8 14.86 -16.56 14.97
CA ALA A 8 14.31 -16.62 13.63
C ALA A 8 15.39 -17.27 12.75
N ALA A 9 15.06 -18.42 12.14
CA ALA A 9 15.94 -19.07 11.18
C ALA A 9 16.30 -18.00 10.16
N ALA A 10 17.60 -17.72 10.02
CA ALA A 10 18.11 -16.81 9.02
C ALA A 10 17.62 -17.33 7.67
N THR A 11 16.66 -16.64 7.08
CA THR A 11 16.21 -16.94 5.72
C THR A 11 17.40 -16.69 4.85
N THR A 12 17.87 -17.72 4.16
CA THR A 12 18.88 -17.54 3.12
C THR A 12 18.37 -16.43 2.21
N PRO A 13 19.00 -15.25 2.15
CA PRO A 13 18.52 -14.21 1.26
C PRO A 13 18.59 -14.78 -0.16
N TYR A 14 17.47 -14.73 -0.89
CA TYR A 14 17.51 -15.09 -2.30
C TYR A 14 18.60 -14.26 -2.97
N PRO A 15 19.48 -14.87 -3.80
CA PRO A 15 20.51 -14.11 -4.46
C PRO A 15 19.84 -13.05 -5.35
N LYS A 16 19.99 -11.79 -4.95
CA LYS A 16 19.45 -10.68 -5.72
C LYS A 16 20.35 -10.47 -6.93
N PRO A 17 19.79 -10.40 -8.16
CA PRO A 17 20.55 -9.94 -9.32
C PRO A 17 21.11 -8.53 -9.05
N ALA A 18 22.14 -8.13 -9.77
CA ALA A 18 22.70 -6.78 -9.64
C ALA A 18 21.60 -5.73 -9.85
N PRO A 19 21.27 -4.86 -8.88
CA PRO A 19 20.10 -3.98 -8.95
C PRO A 19 20.09 -3.07 -10.17
N ALA A 20 21.25 -2.59 -10.61
CA ALA A 20 21.37 -1.71 -11.76
C ALA A 20 21.01 -2.41 -13.09
N ALA A 21 21.16 -3.72 -13.19
CA ALA A 21 20.88 -4.49 -14.40
C ALA A 21 19.40 -4.87 -14.57
N GLN A 22 18.56 -4.64 -13.53
CA GLN A 22 17.12 -4.97 -13.59
C GLN A 22 16.31 -3.87 -14.28
N PHE A 23 15.32 -4.26 -15.10
CA PHE A 23 14.42 -3.36 -15.83
C PHE A 23 15.15 -2.26 -16.67
N PRO A 24 16.22 -2.60 -17.43
CA PRO A 24 17.04 -1.60 -18.12
C PRO A 24 16.23 -0.76 -19.12
N GLU A 25 15.21 -1.35 -19.75
CA GLU A 25 14.33 -0.68 -20.71
C GLU A 25 13.45 0.41 -20.10
N PHE A 26 13.28 0.39 -18.77
CA PHE A 26 12.49 1.39 -18.04
C PHE A 26 13.33 2.41 -17.29
N LYS A 27 14.65 2.37 -17.42
CA LYS A 27 15.57 3.30 -16.76
C LYS A 27 16.18 4.26 -17.76
N LEU A 28 16.42 5.49 -17.31
CA LEU A 28 17.21 6.49 -18.04
C LEU A 28 18.53 6.70 -17.32
N PRO A 29 19.57 5.91 -17.61
CA PRO A 29 20.86 6.04 -16.95
C PRO A 29 21.50 7.40 -17.25
N ASP A 30 22.26 7.90 -16.29
CA ASP A 30 23.09 9.09 -16.48
C ASP A 30 24.30 8.80 -17.36
N ARG A 31 25.16 9.83 -17.59
CA ARG A 31 26.38 9.68 -18.40
C ARG A 31 27.41 8.73 -17.83
N GLN A 32 27.35 8.45 -16.53
CA GLN A 32 28.18 7.51 -15.81
C GLN A 32 27.57 6.09 -15.76
N GLY A 33 26.39 5.91 -16.30
CA GLY A 33 25.66 4.62 -16.29
C GLY A 33 24.88 4.35 -15.01
N ASN A 34 24.74 5.33 -14.09
CA ASN A 34 23.91 5.17 -12.90
C ASN A 34 22.44 5.19 -13.29
N ALA A 35 21.65 4.27 -12.73
CA ALA A 35 20.21 4.24 -12.92
C ALA A 35 19.45 5.27 -12.07
N TRP A 36 20.14 6.00 -11.22
CA TRP A 36 19.61 7.08 -10.38
C TRP A 36 20.45 8.35 -10.59
N ARG A 37 19.92 9.51 -10.20
CA ARG A 37 20.68 10.77 -10.25
C ARG A 37 20.58 11.52 -8.93
N ALA A 38 21.58 12.35 -8.62
CA ALA A 38 21.51 13.30 -7.52
C ALA A 38 20.49 14.40 -7.86
N ALA A 39 19.59 14.65 -6.94
CA ALA A 39 18.62 15.75 -7.08
C ALA A 39 19.33 17.10 -7.09
N ARG A 40 18.76 18.06 -7.83
CA ARG A 40 19.24 19.45 -7.94
C ARG A 40 18.08 20.42 -7.91
N GLU A 41 18.39 21.67 -7.62
CA GLU A 41 17.44 22.77 -7.59
C GLU A 41 17.99 23.96 -8.37
N ASP A 42 17.35 24.31 -9.47
CA ASP A 42 17.65 25.48 -10.30
C ASP A 42 16.73 26.65 -9.92
N TRP A 43 17.03 27.32 -8.81
CA TRP A 43 16.24 28.45 -8.32
C TRP A 43 16.29 29.66 -9.25
N GLU A 44 17.40 29.93 -9.93
CA GLU A 44 17.50 31.01 -10.90
C GLU A 44 16.67 30.73 -12.14
N GLY A 45 16.76 29.54 -12.69
CA GLY A 45 15.90 29.09 -13.77
C GLY A 45 14.43 29.07 -13.38
N ALA A 46 14.09 28.69 -12.15
CA ALA A 46 12.73 28.75 -11.63
C ALA A 46 12.20 30.19 -11.63
N ARG A 47 12.98 31.17 -11.11
CA ARG A 47 12.62 32.60 -11.16
C ARG A 47 12.44 33.10 -12.60
N ARG A 48 13.26 32.64 -13.52
CA ARG A 48 13.13 33.01 -14.95
C ARG A 48 11.84 32.40 -15.52
N ARG A 49 11.58 31.11 -15.29
CA ARG A 49 10.37 30.40 -15.80
C ARG A 49 9.08 31.10 -15.33
N VAL A 50 8.95 31.41 -14.05
CA VAL A 50 7.74 32.07 -13.54
C VAL A 50 7.58 33.51 -14.01
N ARG A 51 8.65 34.16 -14.45
CA ARG A 51 8.60 35.51 -15.02
C ARG A 51 8.26 35.50 -16.51
N GLU A 52 8.77 34.52 -17.27
CA GLU A 52 8.75 34.50 -18.73
C GLU A 52 7.65 33.62 -19.33
N ASP A 53 7.17 32.63 -18.58
CA ASP A 53 6.10 31.68 -18.98
C ASP A 53 4.79 32.03 -18.27
N PRO A 54 3.73 32.44 -19.02
CA PRO A 54 2.45 32.81 -18.42
C PRO A 54 1.78 31.67 -17.62
N ASP A 55 1.97 30.43 -18.02
CA ASP A 55 1.40 29.27 -17.34
C ASP A 55 2.08 29.02 -16.00
N TRP A 56 3.40 29.21 -15.91
CA TRP A 56 4.14 29.17 -14.65
C TRP A 56 3.80 30.37 -13.74
N ALA A 57 3.57 31.54 -14.34
CA ALA A 57 3.12 32.70 -13.56
C ALA A 57 1.73 32.48 -12.95
N GLU A 58 0.81 31.89 -13.70
CA GLU A 58 -0.54 31.51 -13.23
C GLU A 58 -0.47 30.45 -12.14
N TRP A 59 0.36 29.41 -12.33
CA TRP A 59 0.58 28.38 -11.33
C TRP A 59 1.10 28.98 -10.03
N LEU A 60 2.10 29.86 -10.09
CA LEU A 60 2.66 30.53 -8.91
C LEU A 60 1.63 31.41 -8.18
N ARG A 61 0.77 32.12 -8.93
CA ARG A 61 -0.32 32.91 -8.31
C ARG A 61 -1.28 32.04 -7.50
N ARG A 62 -1.68 30.88 -8.06
CA ARG A 62 -2.55 29.93 -7.35
C ARG A 62 -1.89 29.32 -6.14
N GLU A 63 -0.63 28.90 -6.27
CA GLU A 63 0.20 28.37 -5.19
C GLU A 63 0.30 29.36 -4.03
N ARG A 64 0.62 30.63 -4.34
CA ARG A 64 0.69 31.71 -3.35
C ARG A 64 -0.67 31.98 -2.70
N ALA A 65 -1.73 32.07 -3.48
CA ALA A 65 -3.07 32.33 -2.93
C ALA A 65 -3.54 31.26 -1.95
N GLU A 66 -3.19 30.00 -2.20
CA GLU A 66 -3.52 28.89 -1.31
C GLU A 66 -2.73 28.97 0.01
N VAL A 67 -1.42 29.22 -0.05
CA VAL A 67 -0.58 29.38 1.14
C VAL A 67 -1.01 30.59 1.98
N GLU A 68 -1.31 31.73 1.32
CA GLU A 68 -1.79 32.94 2.02
C GLU A 68 -3.14 32.72 2.71
N ARG A 69 -4.09 32.08 2.01
CA ARG A 69 -5.38 31.73 2.62
C ARG A 69 -5.19 30.85 3.85
N TRP A 70 -4.30 29.86 3.76
CA TRP A 70 -4.00 28.97 4.88
C TRP A 70 -3.37 29.73 6.06
N ARG A 71 -2.33 30.51 5.78
CA ARG A 71 -1.57 31.28 6.78
C ARG A 71 -2.46 32.24 7.59
N VAL A 72 -3.41 32.88 6.92
CA VAL A 72 -4.34 33.84 7.58
C VAL A 72 -5.41 33.11 8.39
N ARG A 73 -5.85 31.93 7.94
CA ARG A 73 -7.01 31.25 8.53
C ARG A 73 -6.63 30.25 9.61
N HIS A 74 -5.50 29.57 9.49
CA HIS A 74 -5.18 28.39 10.28
C HIS A 74 -3.99 28.59 11.20
N GLN A 75 -4.20 28.15 12.46
CA GLN A 75 -3.18 28.06 13.49
C GLN A 75 -3.38 26.75 14.25
N ASP A 76 -2.29 26.01 14.52
CA ASP A 76 -2.35 24.83 15.40
C ASP A 76 -2.55 25.25 16.86
N ARG A 77 -3.16 24.35 17.65
CA ARG A 77 -3.49 24.62 19.05
C ARG A 77 -2.86 23.57 19.95
N VAL A 78 -2.32 24.00 21.09
CA VAL A 78 -1.65 23.11 22.05
C VAL A 78 -2.63 22.08 22.64
N GLU A 79 -3.88 22.47 22.84
CA GLU A 79 -4.95 21.63 23.38
C GLU A 79 -5.48 20.57 22.40
N TRP A 80 -5.14 20.65 21.12
CA TRP A 80 -5.56 19.66 20.16
C TRP A 80 -4.75 18.37 20.30
N LEU A 81 -5.44 17.26 20.60
CA LEU A 81 -4.84 15.94 20.76
C LEU A 81 -4.96 15.17 19.45
N PRO A 82 -3.84 14.67 18.89
CA PRO A 82 -3.86 13.91 17.65
C PRO A 82 -4.41 12.49 17.87
N GLY A 83 -5.06 11.94 16.84
CA GLY A 83 -5.50 10.56 16.79
C GLY A 83 -4.79 9.77 15.70
N TRP A 84 -5.21 8.54 15.52
CA TRP A 84 -4.65 7.69 14.50
C TRP A 84 -5.13 8.08 13.10
N SER A 85 -4.20 8.26 12.16
CA SER A 85 -4.53 8.63 10.77
C SER A 85 -5.46 7.64 10.05
N HIS A 86 -5.53 6.40 10.50
CA HIS A 86 -6.44 5.37 9.97
C HIS A 86 -7.87 5.41 10.54
N ASP A 87 -8.15 6.28 11.50
CA ASP A 87 -9.49 6.41 12.08
C ASP A 87 -10.47 7.20 11.19
N GLY A 88 -9.97 7.84 10.13
CA GLY A 88 -10.78 8.61 9.18
C GLY A 88 -11.60 7.73 8.23
N VAL A 89 -12.43 6.89 8.78
CA VAL A 89 -13.30 5.96 8.04
C VAL A 89 -14.71 5.95 8.61
N SER A 90 -15.70 5.77 7.74
CA SER A 90 -17.09 5.62 8.15
C SER A 90 -17.27 4.37 9.04
N PRO A 91 -17.97 4.48 10.16
CA PRO A 91 -18.29 3.33 11.00
C PRO A 91 -19.22 2.34 10.31
N LYS A 92 -19.94 2.77 9.26
CA LYS A 92 -20.94 1.98 8.56
C LYS A 92 -20.31 0.89 7.67
N ASP A 93 -19.29 1.24 6.90
CA ASP A 93 -18.73 0.35 5.87
C ASP A 93 -17.21 0.48 5.69
N GLY A 94 -16.55 1.33 6.49
CA GLY A 94 -15.12 1.59 6.37
C GLY A 94 -14.72 2.47 5.19
N SER A 95 -15.66 3.08 4.46
CA SER A 95 -15.35 4.07 3.42
C SER A 95 -14.63 5.29 4.01
N ARG A 96 -13.67 5.85 3.27
CA ARG A 96 -12.88 6.98 3.76
C ARG A 96 -13.72 8.22 3.94
N LEU A 97 -13.51 8.91 5.07
CA LEU A 97 -14.08 10.23 5.30
C LEU A 97 -13.40 11.27 4.39
N VAL A 98 -14.19 12.23 3.95
CA VAL A 98 -13.70 13.40 3.21
C VAL A 98 -13.20 14.41 4.24
N TRP A 99 -11.88 14.64 4.23
CA TRP A 99 -11.30 15.66 5.08
C TRP A 99 -11.50 17.06 4.47
N ASN A 100 -11.72 18.04 5.34
CA ASN A 100 -11.70 19.46 4.99
C ASN A 100 -11.02 20.26 6.11
N ASP A 101 -10.64 21.50 5.81
CA ASP A 101 -9.90 22.40 6.71
C ASP A 101 -10.79 23.17 7.71
N ARG A 102 -12.09 22.84 7.79
CA ARG A 102 -13.04 23.48 8.72
C ARG A 102 -12.95 22.82 10.08
N ILE A 103 -12.90 23.63 11.14
CA ILE A 103 -12.72 23.13 12.50
C ILE A 103 -13.96 22.34 12.96
N PRO A 104 -13.79 21.05 13.32
CA PRO A 104 -14.89 20.21 13.75
C PRO A 104 -15.59 20.76 15.00
N ARG A 105 -16.94 20.72 15.01
CA ARG A 105 -17.83 21.22 16.07
C ARG A 105 -17.85 22.73 16.25
N GLU A 106 -16.89 23.47 15.68
CA GLU A 106 -16.92 24.93 15.60
C GLU A 106 -17.51 25.40 14.27
N GLU A 107 -17.02 24.88 13.14
CA GLU A 107 -17.40 25.30 11.79
C GLU A 107 -18.14 24.21 11.00
N VAL A 108 -18.08 22.95 11.42
CA VAL A 108 -18.77 21.80 10.79
C VAL A 108 -19.24 20.82 11.84
N GLN A 109 -20.45 20.27 11.65
CA GLN A 109 -21.08 19.37 12.61
C GLN A 109 -20.94 17.89 12.24
N PHE A 110 -20.71 17.59 10.96
CA PHE A 110 -20.59 16.22 10.45
C PHE A 110 -19.42 16.11 9.48
N PHE A 111 -18.79 14.95 9.43
CA PHE A 111 -17.97 14.55 8.30
C PHE A 111 -18.81 13.82 7.27
N SER A 112 -18.27 13.62 6.06
CA SER A 112 -18.95 12.88 5.01
C SER A 112 -18.07 11.75 4.47
N SER A 113 -18.71 10.71 3.95
CA SER A 113 -18.10 9.63 3.19
C SER A 113 -18.94 9.31 1.95
N PRO A 114 -18.45 8.51 1.01
CA PRO A 114 -19.25 8.09 -0.15
C PRO A 114 -20.53 7.34 0.19
N SER A 115 -20.62 6.72 1.37
CA SER A 115 -21.79 5.95 1.82
C SER A 115 -22.64 6.65 2.86
N ASP A 116 -22.14 7.75 3.44
CA ASP A 116 -22.82 8.47 4.51
C ASP A 116 -22.43 9.96 4.46
N PRO A 117 -23.39 10.87 4.16
CA PRO A 117 -23.12 12.30 4.09
C PRO A 117 -23.01 12.97 5.46
N GLU A 118 -23.48 12.34 6.55
CA GLU A 118 -23.60 12.93 7.90
C GLU A 118 -23.00 11.99 8.97
N VAL A 119 -21.69 11.78 8.91
CA VAL A 119 -20.98 11.00 9.94
C VAL A 119 -20.75 11.87 11.17
N GLU A 120 -21.28 11.46 12.32
CA GLU A 120 -21.12 12.16 13.59
C GLU A 120 -19.67 12.35 13.99
N ILE A 121 -19.29 13.56 14.40
CA ILE A 121 -17.94 13.89 14.86
C ILE A 121 -17.75 13.42 16.31
N THR A 122 -17.26 12.21 16.47
CA THR A 122 -16.84 11.66 17.77
C THR A 122 -15.50 12.25 18.22
N PRO A 123 -15.09 12.15 19.51
CA PRO A 123 -13.74 12.53 19.94
C PRO A 123 -12.62 11.84 19.14
N LYS A 124 -12.83 10.58 18.75
CA LYS A 124 -11.91 9.80 17.91
C LYS A 124 -11.76 10.42 16.51
N LEU A 125 -12.85 10.81 15.87
CA LEU A 125 -12.84 11.44 14.55
C LEU A 125 -12.32 12.88 14.60
N HIS A 126 -12.56 13.60 15.70
CA HIS A 126 -11.92 14.91 15.92
C HIS A 126 -10.40 14.75 16.00
N ALA A 127 -9.89 13.78 16.75
CA ALA A 127 -8.46 13.52 16.87
C ALA A 127 -7.84 13.06 15.52
N TRP A 128 -8.56 12.31 14.69
CA TRP A 128 -8.18 12.03 13.30
C TRP A 128 -8.08 13.32 12.45
N TRP A 129 -9.03 14.23 12.61
CA TRP A 129 -8.98 15.52 11.91
C TRP A 129 -7.73 16.30 12.32
N VAL A 130 -7.38 16.33 13.63
CA VAL A 130 -6.18 17.02 14.15
C VAL A 130 -4.90 16.48 13.53
N VAL A 131 -4.71 15.17 13.49
CA VAL A 131 -3.48 14.59 12.88
C VAL A 131 -3.39 14.91 11.40
N THR A 132 -4.51 14.96 10.70
CA THR A 132 -4.55 15.31 9.27
C THR A 132 -4.30 16.81 9.07
N PHE A 133 -4.92 17.65 9.91
CA PHE A 133 -4.68 19.10 9.93
C PHE A 133 -3.20 19.41 10.12
N ARG A 134 -2.54 18.82 11.11
CA ARG A 134 -1.10 19.04 11.36
C ARG A 134 -0.25 18.63 10.17
N GLY A 135 -0.57 17.50 9.54
CA GLY A 135 0.13 17.07 8.32
C GLY A 135 0.01 18.06 7.16
N GLN A 136 -1.18 18.67 6.99
CA GLN A 136 -1.41 19.74 6.01
C GLN A 136 -0.72 21.04 6.42
N HIS A 137 -0.76 21.39 7.71
CA HIS A 137 -0.14 22.59 8.22
C HIS A 137 1.38 22.59 7.98
N VAL A 138 2.06 21.47 8.26
CA VAL A 138 3.49 21.31 7.97
C VAL A 138 3.77 21.33 6.47
N GLU A 139 2.89 20.77 5.63
CA GLU A 139 2.99 20.90 4.18
C GLU A 139 2.93 22.35 3.71
N MET A 140 2.02 23.15 4.28
CA MET A 140 1.93 24.58 3.98
C MET A 140 3.17 25.36 4.46
N MET A 141 3.81 24.93 5.55
CA MET A 141 5.11 25.50 5.97
C MET A 141 6.19 25.26 4.91
N VAL A 142 6.27 24.05 4.34
CA VAL A 142 7.22 23.73 3.25
C VAL A 142 6.93 24.58 2.02
N ARG A 143 5.66 24.69 1.63
CA ARG A 143 5.23 25.49 0.46
C ARG A 143 5.52 26.97 0.67
N ALA A 144 5.27 27.52 1.86
CA ALA A 144 5.61 28.90 2.24
C ALA A 144 7.14 29.15 2.18
N ALA A 145 7.95 28.22 2.71
CA ALA A 145 9.40 28.31 2.64
C ALA A 145 9.93 28.25 1.18
N ARG A 146 9.32 27.45 0.30
CA ARG A 146 9.62 27.43 -1.15
C ARG A 146 9.26 28.74 -1.81
N LEU A 147 8.09 29.30 -1.50
CA LEU A 147 7.66 30.61 -2.02
C LEU A 147 8.62 31.73 -1.57
N HIS A 148 8.97 31.77 -0.27
CA HIS A 148 9.98 32.70 0.23
C HIS A 148 11.28 32.57 -0.56
N ARG A 149 11.83 31.37 -0.69
CA ARG A 149 13.10 31.14 -1.41
C ARG A 149 13.03 31.51 -2.89
N LEU A 150 11.87 31.36 -3.54
CA LEU A 150 11.65 31.74 -4.93
C LEU A 150 11.51 33.26 -5.10
N THR A 151 10.76 33.93 -4.22
CA THR A 151 10.30 35.32 -4.40
C THR A 151 11.01 36.34 -3.51
N GLY A 152 11.65 35.90 -2.42
CA GLY A 152 12.24 36.79 -1.41
C GLY A 152 11.20 37.37 -0.45
N ASP A 153 9.99 36.82 -0.36
CA ASP A 153 8.93 37.31 0.53
C ASP A 153 9.22 36.95 2.00
N GLU A 154 9.73 37.93 2.78
CA GLU A 154 10.13 37.74 4.18
C GLU A 154 8.94 37.44 5.09
N ALA A 155 7.73 37.89 4.79
CA ALA A 155 6.56 37.58 5.60
C ALA A 155 6.21 36.09 5.63
N LEU A 156 6.54 35.36 4.56
CA LEU A 156 6.41 33.90 4.52
C LEU A 156 7.48 33.20 5.34
N ALA A 157 8.73 33.72 5.33
CA ALA A 157 9.80 33.19 6.19
C ALA A 157 9.48 33.41 7.66
N ASP A 158 8.99 34.63 8.02
CA ASP A 158 8.57 34.97 9.39
C ASP A 158 7.47 34.04 9.89
N TRP A 159 6.48 33.76 9.05
CA TRP A 159 5.43 32.83 9.40
C TRP A 159 5.95 31.39 9.63
N VAL A 160 6.81 30.89 8.74
CA VAL A 160 7.40 29.54 8.90
C VAL A 160 8.26 29.46 10.17
N ARG A 161 9.07 30.51 10.47
CA ARG A 161 9.85 30.58 11.71
C ARG A 161 8.96 30.56 12.95
N GLY A 162 7.88 31.35 12.94
CA GLY A 162 6.92 31.37 14.05
C GLY A 162 6.22 30.01 14.27
N GLN A 163 5.93 29.26 13.20
CA GLN A 163 5.39 27.89 13.34
C GLN A 163 6.45 26.93 13.92
N LEU A 164 7.71 27.01 13.47
CA LEU A 164 8.80 26.19 14.02
C LEU A 164 9.05 26.50 15.49
N ASP A 165 9.00 27.77 15.89
CA ASP A 165 9.09 28.19 17.31
C ASP A 165 7.93 27.61 18.12
N PHE A 166 6.69 27.70 17.61
CA PHE A 166 5.52 27.11 18.25
C PHE A 166 5.68 25.60 18.50
N TYR A 167 6.15 24.84 17.50
CA TYR A 167 6.38 23.40 17.68
C TYR A 167 7.55 23.11 18.63
N ALA A 168 8.64 23.86 18.55
CA ALA A 168 9.80 23.69 19.43
C ALA A 168 9.46 23.97 20.89
N ASP A 169 8.74 25.05 21.16
CA ASP A 169 8.36 25.47 22.52
C ASP A 169 7.33 24.53 23.18
N ASN A 170 6.54 23.85 22.36
CA ASN A 170 5.44 23.01 22.84
C ASN A 170 5.69 21.49 22.71
N PHE A 171 6.71 21.04 21.97
CA PHE A 171 6.91 19.62 21.69
C PHE A 171 6.93 18.74 22.94
N LEU A 172 7.66 19.14 23.96
CA LEU A 172 7.76 18.39 25.23
C LEU A 172 6.55 18.58 26.16
N ARG A 173 5.64 19.51 25.84
CA ARG A 173 4.39 19.73 26.59
C ARG A 173 3.29 18.77 26.15
N TRP A 174 3.31 18.30 24.90
CA TRP A 174 2.37 17.27 24.46
C TRP A 174 2.76 15.92 25.04
N GLU A 175 1.83 15.29 25.74
CA GLU A 175 2.01 13.93 26.24
C GLU A 175 1.76 12.90 25.13
N PRO A 176 2.51 11.79 25.11
CA PRO A 176 2.21 10.69 24.21
C PRO A 176 0.79 10.16 24.39
N GLN A 177 0.06 10.02 23.29
CA GLN A 177 -1.34 9.63 23.31
C GLN A 177 -1.56 8.11 23.44
N ARG A 178 -0.49 7.32 23.40
CA ARG A 178 -0.53 5.86 23.59
C ARG A 178 0.45 5.45 24.68
N PRO A 179 -0.01 4.64 25.67
CA PRO A 179 0.90 4.10 26.68
C PRO A 179 2.09 3.35 26.06
N GLY A 180 3.30 3.68 26.48
CA GLY A 180 4.53 3.05 25.98
C GLY A 180 4.93 3.41 24.55
N HIS A 181 4.28 4.41 23.94
CA HIS A 181 4.60 4.85 22.57
C HIS A 181 4.98 6.34 22.59
N PRO A 182 6.17 6.75 22.07
CA PRO A 182 6.71 8.10 22.32
C PRO A 182 6.16 9.21 21.42
N ALA A 183 5.30 8.93 20.45
CA ALA A 183 4.75 9.90 19.52
C ALA A 183 3.90 10.97 20.23
N ARG A 184 4.12 12.26 19.92
CA ARG A 184 3.52 13.41 20.58
C ARG A 184 2.65 14.26 19.64
N LEU A 185 3.15 14.56 18.42
CA LEU A 185 2.46 15.44 17.47
C LEU A 185 1.46 14.70 16.59
N PHE A 186 1.73 13.42 16.25
CA PHE A 186 1.00 12.68 15.24
C PHE A 186 0.53 11.30 15.71
N TRP A 187 0.46 11.06 17.00
CA TRP A 187 -0.05 9.83 17.62
C TRP A 187 0.77 8.55 17.34
N GLN A 188 1.45 8.47 16.19
CA GLN A 188 2.24 7.31 15.77
C GLN A 188 3.60 7.74 15.23
N THR A 189 4.66 7.05 15.62
CA THR A 189 6.04 7.37 15.19
C THR A 189 6.27 7.29 13.68
N LEU A 190 5.44 6.55 12.95
CA LEU A 190 5.43 6.58 11.49
C LEU A 190 5.02 7.95 10.95
N THR A 191 3.91 8.49 11.47
CA THR A 191 3.39 9.80 11.05
C THR A 191 4.31 10.93 11.53
N GLU A 192 4.92 10.77 12.72
CA GLU A 192 6.00 11.64 13.18
C GLU A 192 7.14 11.68 12.16
N ALA A 193 7.70 10.51 11.80
CA ALA A 193 8.83 10.41 10.88
C ALA A 193 8.53 11.04 9.50
N SER A 194 7.37 10.76 8.92
CA SER A 194 6.99 11.32 7.61
C SER A 194 6.79 12.83 7.63
N ASN A 195 6.38 13.41 8.75
CA ASN A 195 6.27 14.86 8.90
C ASN A 195 7.58 15.51 9.38
N LEU A 196 8.43 14.80 10.14
CA LEU A 196 9.78 15.28 10.48
C LEU A 196 10.60 15.57 9.21
N VAL A 197 10.45 14.75 8.16
CA VAL A 197 11.02 15.03 6.82
C VAL A 197 10.59 16.41 6.30
N LYS A 198 9.31 16.76 6.45
CA LYS A 198 8.78 18.07 6.00
C LYS A 198 9.29 19.24 6.88
N PHE A 199 9.34 19.06 8.19
CA PHE A 199 9.96 20.07 9.09
C PHE A 199 11.42 20.30 8.73
N THR A 200 12.17 19.23 8.47
CA THR A 200 13.57 19.30 8.03
C THR A 200 13.71 20.08 6.73
N GLU A 201 12.83 19.81 5.76
CA GLU A 201 12.79 20.50 4.48
C GLU A 201 12.43 22.00 4.63
N ALA A 202 11.47 22.33 5.50
CA ALA A 202 11.11 23.73 5.76
C ALA A 202 12.31 24.52 6.31
N VAL A 203 13.05 23.97 7.28
CA VAL A 203 14.27 24.60 7.82
C VAL A 203 15.36 24.72 6.76
N ARG A 204 15.58 23.69 5.94
CA ARG A 204 16.55 23.72 4.83
C ARG A 204 16.24 24.85 3.84
N LEU A 205 14.96 24.99 3.48
CA LEU A 205 14.51 26.00 2.51
C LEU A 205 14.64 27.43 3.03
N LEU A 206 14.39 27.67 4.32
CA LEU A 206 14.64 28.97 4.94
C LEU A 206 16.10 29.41 4.79
N GLY A 207 17.05 28.49 4.86
CA GLY A 207 18.47 28.79 4.70
C GLY A 207 18.95 29.94 5.60
N PRO A 208 19.53 31.03 5.02
CA PRO A 208 19.98 32.19 5.79
C PRO A 208 18.87 32.95 6.52
N ALA A 209 17.61 32.82 6.10
CA ALA A 209 16.48 33.44 6.79
C ALA A 209 16.17 32.80 8.17
N SER A 210 16.83 31.67 8.52
CA SER A 210 16.77 31.08 9.85
C SER A 210 18.07 31.40 10.63
N PRO A 211 18.04 32.28 11.65
CA PRO A 211 19.22 32.65 12.45
C PRO A 211 19.83 31.41 13.12
N PRO A 212 21.18 31.35 13.26
CA PRO A 212 21.87 30.20 13.87
C PRO A 212 21.37 29.86 15.28
N GLU A 213 21.07 30.86 16.08
CA GLU A 213 20.57 30.70 17.46
C GLU A 213 19.19 30.03 17.47
N GLN A 214 18.29 30.46 16.58
CA GLN A 214 16.97 29.91 16.43
C GLN A 214 17.04 28.44 15.91
N ARG A 215 17.87 28.17 14.94
CA ARG A 215 18.15 26.81 14.48
C ARG A 215 18.67 25.90 15.60
N ALA A 216 19.57 26.40 16.43
CA ALA A 216 20.09 25.67 17.58
C ALA A 216 19.01 25.43 18.65
N ALA A 217 18.06 26.34 18.83
CA ALA A 217 16.91 26.16 19.71
C ALA A 217 15.98 25.04 19.16
N TRP A 218 15.60 25.09 17.89
CA TRP A 218 14.79 24.05 17.25
C TRP A 218 15.46 22.66 17.33
N LEU A 219 16.79 22.60 17.11
CA LEU A 219 17.54 21.33 17.23
C LEU A 219 17.37 20.74 18.64
N ARG A 220 17.60 21.54 19.69
CA ARG A 220 17.55 21.06 21.08
C ARG A 220 16.14 20.76 21.57
N GLN A 221 15.16 21.58 21.21
CA GLN A 221 13.81 21.52 21.79
C GLN A 221 12.85 20.63 21.01
N PHE A 222 13.12 20.40 19.71
CA PHE A 222 12.25 19.63 18.83
C PHE A 222 12.97 18.49 18.12
N PHE A 223 13.96 18.75 17.25
CA PHE A 223 14.53 17.72 16.39
C PHE A 223 15.24 16.60 17.16
N LEU A 224 16.09 16.89 18.14
CA LEU A 224 16.76 15.85 18.93
C LEU A 224 15.81 15.06 19.85
N PRO A 225 14.83 15.67 20.54
CA PRO A 225 13.78 14.91 21.22
C PRO A 225 13.02 13.98 20.30
N GLU A 226 12.65 14.43 19.08
CA GLU A 226 11.96 13.62 18.08
C GLU A 226 12.84 12.47 17.58
N VAL A 227 14.10 12.73 17.24
CA VAL A 227 15.07 11.68 16.86
C VAL A 227 15.20 10.61 17.94
N ARG A 228 15.28 11.01 19.22
CA ARG A 228 15.31 10.03 20.33
C ARG A 228 14.04 9.20 20.41
N ALA A 229 12.87 9.82 20.21
CA ALA A 229 11.60 9.11 20.17
C ALA A 229 11.55 8.08 19.03
N LEU A 230 11.95 8.46 17.83
CA LEU A 230 12.00 7.55 16.67
C LEU A 230 13.01 6.42 16.87
N ASN A 231 14.20 6.70 17.38
CA ASN A 231 15.25 5.70 17.61
C ASN A 231 14.91 4.71 18.73
N SER A 232 13.99 5.05 19.64
CA SER A 232 13.55 4.16 20.73
C SER A 232 12.54 3.09 20.28
N THR A 233 12.06 3.14 19.03
CA THR A 233 11.00 2.25 18.53
C THR A 233 11.42 1.49 17.27
N GLN A 234 10.62 0.50 16.86
CA GLN A 234 10.76 -0.23 15.60
C GLN A 234 12.16 -0.84 15.38
N GLN A 235 12.65 -1.56 16.37
CA GLN A 235 13.90 -2.32 16.28
C GLN A 235 13.64 -3.65 15.51
N ALA A 236 13.22 -3.53 14.23
CA ALA A 236 12.85 -4.62 13.35
C ALA A 236 12.98 -4.19 11.88
N ILE A 237 12.95 -5.15 10.96
CA ILE A 237 12.79 -4.87 9.51
C ILE A 237 11.32 -4.60 9.24
N HIS A 238 10.99 -3.32 8.97
CA HIS A 238 9.62 -2.85 8.90
C HIS A 238 9.51 -1.53 8.14
N ASN A 239 8.41 -1.30 7.39
CA ASN A 239 8.20 -0.05 6.65
C ASN A 239 8.28 1.20 7.55
N ILE A 240 7.79 1.13 8.80
CA ILE A 240 7.90 2.22 9.79
C ILE A 240 9.36 2.55 10.09
N ALA A 241 10.20 1.51 10.29
CA ALA A 241 11.62 1.70 10.55
C ALA A 241 12.33 2.37 9.35
N VAL A 242 11.96 2.03 8.11
CA VAL A 242 12.50 2.70 6.92
C VAL A 242 12.23 4.20 6.98
N TRP A 243 10.99 4.62 7.24
CA TRP A 243 10.64 6.04 7.39
C TRP A 243 11.39 6.72 8.52
N GLN A 244 11.50 6.07 9.68
CA GLN A 244 12.24 6.60 10.82
C GLN A 244 13.73 6.80 10.50
N ARG A 245 14.38 5.80 9.90
CA ARG A 245 15.81 5.91 9.50
C ARG A 245 16.01 7.01 8.46
N CYS A 246 15.14 7.11 7.46
CA CYS A 246 15.21 8.17 6.46
C CYS A 246 14.99 9.58 7.07
N ALA A 247 14.08 9.72 8.02
CA ALA A 247 13.84 10.99 8.69
C ALA A 247 15.02 11.41 9.58
N VAL A 248 15.54 10.47 10.39
CA VAL A 248 16.72 10.70 11.24
C VAL A 248 17.96 11.08 10.41
N ALA A 249 18.18 10.39 9.29
CA ALA A 249 19.26 10.71 8.36
C ALA A 249 19.12 12.13 7.77
N GLN A 250 17.90 12.59 7.49
CA GLN A 250 17.68 13.95 6.99
C GLN A 250 17.92 15.01 8.06
N VAL A 251 17.58 14.76 9.33
CA VAL A 251 17.97 15.62 10.45
C VAL A 251 19.49 15.69 10.56
N ALA A 252 20.18 14.56 10.45
CA ALA A 252 21.64 14.51 10.46
C ALA A 252 22.26 15.35 9.33
N LEU A 253 21.72 15.29 8.11
CA LEU A 253 22.16 16.11 6.98
C LEU A 253 21.95 17.62 7.27
N LEU A 254 20.77 17.98 7.78
CA LEU A 254 20.41 19.38 8.04
C LEU A 254 21.34 20.05 9.05
N PHE A 255 21.73 19.31 10.09
CA PHE A 255 22.54 19.86 11.19
C PHE A 255 24.02 19.45 11.14
N GLY A 256 24.43 18.69 10.13
CA GLY A 256 25.83 18.29 9.95
C GLY A 256 26.33 17.20 10.91
N ASP A 257 25.42 16.40 11.48
CA ASP A 257 25.75 15.34 12.44
C ASP A 257 26.11 14.02 11.72
N ASN A 258 27.41 13.79 11.54
CA ASN A 258 27.91 12.60 10.84
C ASN A 258 27.77 11.30 11.65
N ASP A 259 27.69 11.38 12.98
CA ASP A 259 27.51 10.18 13.80
C ASP A 259 26.07 9.71 13.71
N LEU A 260 25.13 10.64 13.81
CA LEU A 260 23.70 10.37 13.61
C LEU A 260 23.42 9.87 12.17
N TRP A 261 24.09 10.43 11.15
CA TRP A 261 24.00 9.96 9.77
C TRP A 261 24.43 8.49 9.66
N ARG A 262 25.62 8.15 10.21
CA ARG A 262 26.12 6.76 10.18
C ARG A 262 25.20 5.82 10.97
N GLU A 263 24.70 6.21 12.13
CA GLU A 263 23.75 5.40 12.90
C GLU A 263 22.47 5.11 12.10
N ALA A 264 21.90 6.13 11.46
CA ALA A 264 20.68 5.97 10.67
C ALA A 264 20.86 5.05 9.44
N LEU A 265 22.06 5.02 8.84
CA LEU A 265 22.36 4.17 7.69
C LEU A 265 22.87 2.78 8.08
N ASP A 266 23.87 2.73 8.96
CA ASP A 266 24.69 1.54 9.24
C ASP A 266 24.34 0.86 10.56
N GLY A 267 23.50 1.47 11.40
CA GLY A 267 23.04 0.87 12.65
C GLY A 267 22.39 -0.50 12.43
N ARG A 268 22.25 -1.30 13.50
CA ARG A 268 21.70 -2.66 13.44
C ARG A 268 20.38 -2.77 12.65
N PHE A 269 19.49 -1.78 12.77
CA PHE A 269 18.26 -1.64 12.02
C PHE A 269 18.27 -0.36 11.16
N GLY A 270 19.46 0.04 10.72
CA GLY A 270 19.67 1.16 9.83
C GLY A 270 19.09 0.92 8.43
N LEU A 271 19.06 1.96 7.61
CA LEU A 271 18.44 1.89 6.29
C LEU A 271 19.00 0.76 5.42
N ARG A 272 20.33 0.52 5.49
CA ARG A 272 20.99 -0.55 4.72
C ARG A 272 20.47 -1.93 5.09
N ALA A 273 20.35 -2.22 6.39
CA ALA A 273 19.75 -3.46 6.87
C ALA A 273 18.29 -3.57 6.46
N GLN A 274 17.51 -2.48 6.58
CA GLN A 274 16.10 -2.44 6.16
C GLN A 274 15.93 -2.84 4.70
N LEU A 275 16.74 -2.31 3.80
CA LEU A 275 16.63 -2.60 2.37
C LEU A 275 17.23 -3.95 2.00
N ALA A 276 18.34 -4.32 2.59
CA ALA A 276 18.99 -5.60 2.30
C ALA A 276 18.13 -6.81 2.71
N GLU A 277 17.45 -6.72 3.86
CA GLU A 277 16.63 -7.80 4.39
C GLU A 277 15.16 -7.69 3.97
N GLY A 278 14.63 -6.46 3.88
CA GLY A 278 13.22 -6.22 3.63
C GLY A 278 12.80 -6.24 2.16
N VAL A 279 13.72 -6.05 1.21
CA VAL A 279 13.42 -6.17 -0.23
C VAL A 279 13.71 -7.58 -0.71
N THR A 280 12.70 -8.25 -1.30
CA THR A 280 12.82 -9.63 -1.81
C THR A 280 13.73 -9.71 -3.04
N GLY A 281 14.07 -10.92 -3.47
CA GLY A 281 14.77 -11.15 -4.73
C GLY A 281 14.02 -10.70 -5.98
N ASP A 282 12.69 -10.55 -5.87
CA ASP A 282 11.80 -10.03 -6.93
C ASP A 282 11.65 -8.50 -6.87
N PHE A 283 12.40 -7.82 -6.02
CA PHE A 283 12.34 -6.37 -5.78
C PHE A 283 10.97 -5.88 -5.29
N LEU A 284 10.30 -6.68 -4.49
CA LEU A 284 9.10 -6.26 -3.76
C LEU A 284 9.41 -6.18 -2.26
N TRP A 285 8.68 -5.30 -1.55
CA TRP A 285 8.80 -5.19 -0.11
C TRP A 285 8.19 -6.41 0.60
N GLN A 286 8.89 -6.96 1.62
CA GLN A 286 8.54 -8.23 2.28
C GLN A 286 7.14 -8.30 2.91
N GLU A 287 6.52 -7.17 3.19
CA GLU A 287 5.16 -7.11 3.71
C GLU A 287 4.10 -7.42 2.64
N GLN A 288 4.52 -7.63 1.39
CA GLN A 288 3.76 -8.11 0.23
C GLN A 288 2.61 -7.21 -0.23
N SER A 289 2.26 -6.17 0.52
CA SER A 289 1.33 -5.14 0.06
C SER A 289 2.01 -4.19 -0.92
N LEU A 290 1.46 -4.04 -2.12
CA LEU A 290 1.98 -3.10 -3.12
C LEU A 290 1.84 -1.63 -2.69
N GLY A 291 0.91 -1.33 -1.79
CA GLY A 291 0.81 -0.04 -1.12
C GLY A 291 2.05 0.26 -0.28
N TYR A 292 2.49 -0.72 0.53
CA TYR A 292 3.69 -0.57 1.35
C TYR A 292 4.98 -0.59 0.53
N ASN A 293 4.99 -1.29 -0.62
CA ASN A 293 6.09 -1.20 -1.58
C ASN A 293 6.33 0.26 -2.03
N SER A 294 5.29 0.95 -2.46
CA SER A 294 5.36 2.37 -2.84
C SER A 294 5.67 3.28 -1.64
N PHE A 295 5.21 2.91 -0.45
CA PHE A 295 5.42 3.67 0.77
C PHE A 295 6.88 3.66 1.22
N VAL A 296 7.55 2.51 1.17
CA VAL A 296 9.00 2.36 1.41
C VAL A 296 9.79 3.13 0.36
N LEU A 297 9.41 3.03 -0.91
CA LEU A 297 10.04 3.79 -1.99
C LEU A 297 10.02 5.29 -1.71
N ARG A 298 8.88 5.85 -1.27
CA ARG A 298 8.78 7.28 -0.94
C ARG A 298 9.68 7.70 0.21
N ALA A 299 9.85 6.85 1.22
CA ALA A 299 10.80 7.13 2.31
C ALA A 299 12.24 7.25 1.79
N VAL A 300 12.68 6.28 0.99
CA VAL A 300 14.02 6.29 0.38
C VAL A 300 14.17 7.46 -0.58
N HIS A 301 13.16 7.77 -1.40
CA HIS A 301 13.16 8.91 -2.30
C HIS A 301 13.32 10.24 -1.54
N SER A 302 12.63 10.42 -0.42
CA SER A 302 12.75 11.65 0.38
C SER A 302 14.18 11.86 0.92
N LEU A 303 14.81 10.79 1.38
CA LEU A 303 16.23 10.85 1.80
C LEU A 303 17.16 11.09 0.61
N ALA A 304 16.91 10.45 -0.52
CA ALA A 304 17.71 10.62 -1.74
C ALA A 304 17.70 12.06 -2.25
N LEU A 305 16.54 12.73 -2.17
CA LEU A 305 16.42 14.17 -2.47
C LEU A 305 17.33 14.99 -1.54
N ALA A 306 17.22 14.80 -0.23
CA ALA A 306 18.02 15.54 0.74
C ALA A 306 19.53 15.24 0.60
N ALA A 307 19.91 13.99 0.39
CA ALA A 307 21.30 13.59 0.18
C ALA A 307 21.87 14.16 -1.13
N GLY A 308 21.07 14.18 -2.21
CA GLY A 308 21.45 14.79 -3.48
C GLY A 308 21.76 16.29 -3.35
N LEU A 309 20.86 17.02 -2.68
CA LEU A 309 21.00 18.46 -2.42
C LEU A 309 22.14 18.79 -1.45
N SER A 310 22.58 17.81 -0.64
CA SER A 310 23.71 17.94 0.29
C SER A 310 25.02 17.40 -0.28
N GLY A 311 25.05 16.92 -1.53
CA GLY A 311 26.23 16.36 -2.18
C GLY A 311 26.62 14.95 -1.72
N ARG A 312 25.74 14.24 -0.98
CA ARG A 312 25.99 12.93 -0.37
C ARG A 312 25.26 11.75 -1.02
N ALA A 313 24.57 11.97 -2.18
CA ALA A 313 23.83 10.89 -2.86
C ALA A 313 24.71 9.68 -3.22
N GLY A 314 26.00 9.90 -3.54
CA GLY A 314 26.93 8.83 -3.87
C GLY A 314 27.15 7.80 -2.75
N GLU A 315 26.93 8.20 -1.48
CA GLU A 315 27.02 7.30 -0.32
C GLU A 315 25.84 6.29 -0.26
N LEU A 316 24.78 6.54 -1.02
CA LEU A 316 23.55 5.73 -1.09
C LEU A 316 23.41 4.97 -2.42
N GLY A 317 24.47 4.89 -3.22
CA GLY A 317 24.38 4.34 -4.58
C GLY A 317 23.72 2.96 -4.67
N PRO A 318 24.14 1.95 -3.90
CA PRO A 318 23.51 0.62 -3.89
C PRO A 318 22.04 0.65 -3.46
N GLU A 319 21.71 1.43 -2.43
CA GLU A 319 20.35 1.58 -1.90
C GLU A 319 19.42 2.24 -2.92
N LEU A 320 19.93 3.26 -3.63
CA LEU A 320 19.18 3.95 -4.68
C LEU A 320 18.95 3.06 -5.90
N ALA A 321 19.93 2.27 -6.31
CA ALA A 321 19.78 1.28 -7.37
C ALA A 321 18.72 0.22 -7.02
N LEU A 322 18.69 -0.23 -5.76
CA LEU A 322 17.68 -1.15 -5.26
C LEU A 322 16.30 -0.52 -5.24
N ALA A 323 16.19 0.71 -4.74
CA ALA A 323 14.91 1.45 -4.68
C ALA A 323 14.33 1.73 -6.07
N HIS A 324 15.18 1.94 -7.08
CA HIS A 324 14.72 2.09 -8.47
C HIS A 324 14.05 0.80 -8.99
N ASN A 325 14.58 -0.37 -8.66
CA ASN A 325 13.92 -1.63 -9.00
C ASN A 325 12.62 -1.84 -8.21
N LEU A 326 12.55 -1.40 -6.95
CA LEU A 326 11.34 -1.41 -6.14
C LEU A 326 10.21 -0.55 -6.79
N LEU A 327 10.56 0.56 -7.43
CA LEU A 327 9.60 1.37 -8.23
C LEU A 327 9.02 0.57 -9.40
N LEU A 328 9.86 -0.20 -10.09
CA LEU A 328 9.52 -0.82 -11.36
C LEU A 328 8.89 -2.23 -11.21
N ALA A 329 9.21 -2.94 -10.12
CA ALA A 329 8.76 -4.31 -9.90
C ALA A 329 7.22 -4.50 -10.02
N PRO A 330 6.36 -3.61 -9.52
CA PRO A 330 4.91 -3.78 -9.67
C PRO A 330 4.41 -3.80 -11.13
N LEU A 331 5.19 -3.28 -12.09
CA LEU A 331 4.81 -3.26 -13.51
C LEU A 331 4.56 -4.68 -14.06
N VAL A 332 5.25 -5.68 -13.53
CA VAL A 332 5.11 -7.08 -13.99
C VAL A 332 3.89 -7.80 -13.42
N LEU A 333 3.20 -7.17 -12.46
CA LEU A 333 2.01 -7.72 -11.81
C LEU A 333 0.70 -7.14 -12.37
N ARG A 334 0.76 -6.04 -13.14
CA ARG A 334 -0.43 -5.33 -13.58
C ARG A 334 -1.32 -6.20 -14.45
N PHE A 335 -2.62 -6.07 -14.28
CA PHE A 335 -3.63 -6.65 -15.14
C PHE A 335 -3.76 -5.86 -16.47
N PRO A 336 -4.44 -6.43 -17.50
CA PRO A 336 -4.55 -5.78 -18.81
C PRO A 336 -5.18 -4.38 -18.79
N ASN A 337 -6.07 -4.11 -17.84
CA ASN A 337 -6.68 -2.78 -17.63
C ASN A 337 -5.79 -1.81 -16.83
N GLY A 338 -4.56 -2.21 -16.47
CA GLY A 338 -3.62 -1.43 -15.66
C GLY A 338 -3.83 -1.54 -14.14
N GLU A 339 -4.85 -2.23 -13.65
CA GLU A 339 -5.01 -2.45 -12.21
C GLU A 339 -3.90 -3.36 -11.69
N LEU A 340 -3.49 -3.13 -10.45
CA LEU A 340 -2.58 -4.01 -9.72
C LEU A 340 -3.37 -5.02 -8.87
N PRO A 341 -2.83 -6.22 -8.63
CA PRO A 341 -3.37 -7.09 -7.60
C PRO A 341 -3.29 -6.39 -6.23
N ASN A 342 -4.11 -6.86 -5.30
CA ASN A 342 -4.29 -6.19 -4.02
C ASN A 342 -4.04 -7.13 -2.83
N PRO A 343 -2.90 -7.82 -2.77
CA PRO A 343 -2.59 -8.73 -1.67
C PRO A 343 -2.34 -7.97 -0.38
N ALA A 344 -2.52 -8.65 0.73
CA ALA A 344 -2.25 -8.16 2.08
C ALA A 344 -3.04 -6.87 2.40
N ASP A 345 -2.57 -6.06 3.33
CA ASP A 345 -3.25 -4.84 3.75
C ASP A 345 -3.10 -3.70 2.73
N SER A 346 -3.60 -3.89 1.54
CA SER A 346 -3.68 -2.82 0.54
C SER A 346 -5.04 -2.11 0.64
N GLY A 347 -5.03 -0.82 0.97
CA GLY A 347 -6.27 -0.06 1.28
C GLY A 347 -7.07 0.40 0.08
N ARG A 348 -6.64 0.13 -1.14
CA ARG A 348 -7.33 0.40 -2.41
C ARG A 348 -6.57 -0.23 -3.56
N ILE A 349 -7.28 -0.49 -4.64
CA ILE A 349 -6.67 -1.04 -5.85
C ILE A 349 -5.76 0.00 -6.48
N GLY A 350 -4.46 -0.33 -6.57
CA GLY A 350 -3.47 0.45 -7.27
C GLY A 350 -3.57 0.29 -8.79
N ARG A 351 -2.91 1.18 -9.52
CA ARG A 351 -2.74 1.09 -10.98
C ARG A 351 -1.27 1.20 -11.35
N ALA A 352 -0.87 0.55 -12.42
CA ALA A 352 0.46 0.61 -12.98
C ALA A 352 0.40 0.89 -14.50
N PRO A 353 1.17 1.87 -15.00
CA PRO A 353 1.98 2.75 -14.17
C PRO A 353 1.12 3.59 -13.24
N ALA A 354 1.71 4.10 -12.14
CA ALA A 354 1.09 5.09 -11.28
C ALA A 354 1.66 6.47 -11.68
N PRO A 355 0.99 7.24 -12.54
CA PRO A 355 1.57 8.45 -13.14
C PRO A 355 2.12 9.43 -12.11
N ASP A 356 1.32 9.72 -11.07
CA ASP A 356 1.72 10.64 -10.01
C ASP A 356 3.00 10.18 -9.29
N LEU A 357 3.13 8.87 -9.00
CA LEU A 357 4.33 8.34 -8.35
C LEU A 357 5.56 8.45 -9.25
N PHE A 358 5.43 8.12 -10.54
CA PHE A 358 6.54 8.19 -11.48
C PHE A 358 7.00 9.64 -11.73
N ALA A 359 6.08 10.60 -11.78
CA ALA A 359 6.41 12.02 -11.84
C ALA A 359 7.07 12.51 -10.54
N GLU A 360 6.52 12.14 -9.38
CA GLU A 360 7.04 12.49 -8.04
C GLU A 360 8.52 12.09 -7.90
N VAL A 361 8.86 10.85 -8.28
CA VAL A 361 10.20 10.30 -8.06
C VAL A 361 11.18 10.53 -9.20
N TYR A 362 10.76 11.14 -10.31
CA TYR A 362 11.56 11.34 -11.53
C TYR A 362 12.89 12.05 -11.30
N ARG A 363 12.94 12.98 -10.36
CA ARG A 363 14.15 13.75 -10.02
C ARG A 363 15.31 12.87 -9.52
N VAL A 364 15.01 11.71 -8.95
CA VAL A 364 16.00 10.76 -8.42
C VAL A 364 16.02 9.47 -9.23
N PHE A 365 14.86 8.96 -9.61
CA PHE A 365 14.68 7.72 -10.34
C PHE A 365 14.13 8.00 -11.75
N PRO A 366 14.98 8.49 -12.67
CA PRO A 366 14.51 8.86 -13.99
C PRO A 366 14.13 7.63 -14.81
N THR A 367 12.91 7.67 -15.33
CA THR A 367 12.33 6.63 -16.18
C THR A 367 11.66 7.26 -17.40
N PRO A 368 11.51 6.55 -18.54
CA PRO A 368 10.70 7.04 -19.64
C PRO A 368 9.25 7.35 -19.23
N LEU A 369 8.66 6.52 -18.34
CA LEU A 369 7.33 6.76 -17.78
C LEU A 369 7.27 8.04 -16.94
N GLY A 370 8.25 8.24 -16.07
CA GLY A 370 8.34 9.45 -15.24
C GLY A 370 8.62 10.70 -16.08
N LEU A 371 9.40 10.58 -17.14
CA LEU A 371 9.65 11.68 -18.08
C LEU A 371 8.36 12.13 -18.79
N GLU A 372 7.56 11.18 -19.26
CA GLU A 372 6.27 11.47 -19.90
C GLU A 372 5.32 12.22 -18.96
N GLU A 373 5.18 11.75 -17.72
CA GLU A 373 4.27 12.35 -16.75
C GLU A 373 4.80 13.68 -16.19
N ALA A 374 6.09 13.76 -15.83
CA ALA A 374 6.70 15.01 -15.36
C ALA A 374 6.64 16.13 -16.41
N GLY A 375 6.66 15.79 -17.71
CA GLY A 375 6.49 16.77 -18.79
C GLY A 375 5.08 17.39 -18.87
N ARG A 376 4.08 16.78 -18.23
CA ARG A 376 2.68 17.24 -18.22
C ARG A 376 2.29 17.98 -16.94
N VAL A 377 3.06 17.82 -15.86
CA VAL A 377 2.74 18.35 -14.54
C VAL A 377 3.46 19.68 -14.30
N ARG A 378 2.75 20.68 -13.76
CA ARG A 378 3.33 21.89 -13.20
C ARG A 378 3.26 21.82 -11.68
N ASP A 379 4.41 21.55 -11.08
CA ASP A 379 4.61 21.48 -9.63
C ASP A 379 6.00 22.01 -9.25
N TRP A 380 6.34 21.98 -7.96
CA TRP A 380 7.65 22.39 -7.48
C TRP A 380 8.80 21.54 -8.04
N ASN A 381 8.58 20.25 -8.28
CA ASN A 381 9.61 19.35 -8.80
C ASN A 381 10.00 19.75 -10.23
N THR A 382 9.00 19.92 -11.09
CA THR A 382 9.21 20.30 -12.50
C THR A 382 9.61 21.77 -12.68
N LEU A 383 9.23 22.64 -11.73
CA LEU A 383 9.73 24.02 -11.70
C LEU A 383 11.22 24.08 -11.37
N LEU A 384 11.71 23.30 -10.41
CA LEU A 384 13.09 23.34 -9.91
C LEU A 384 14.05 22.45 -10.71
N ASP A 385 13.56 21.37 -11.29
CA ASP A 385 14.36 20.42 -12.08
C ASP A 385 13.54 19.92 -13.28
N PRO A 386 13.31 20.79 -14.29
CA PRO A 386 12.49 20.46 -15.45
C PRO A 386 13.05 19.28 -16.22
N PRO A 387 12.20 18.42 -16.80
CA PRO A 387 12.63 17.34 -17.69
C PRO A 387 13.46 17.89 -18.86
N ALA A 388 14.60 17.26 -19.12
CA ALA A 388 15.54 17.71 -20.16
C ALA A 388 15.08 17.40 -21.60
N LEU A 389 14.15 16.47 -21.74
CA LEU A 389 13.69 15.98 -23.05
C LEU A 389 12.16 16.08 -23.12
N PRO A 390 11.60 16.31 -24.35
CA PRO A 390 10.16 16.19 -24.52
C PRO A 390 9.72 14.76 -24.21
N PRO A 391 8.54 14.59 -23.61
CA PRO A 391 8.03 13.27 -23.27
C PRO A 391 7.79 12.44 -24.54
N ALA A 392 8.28 11.20 -24.55
CA ALA A 392 7.95 10.21 -25.55
C ALA A 392 6.89 9.26 -24.97
N ALA A 393 5.89 8.93 -25.79
CA ALA A 393 4.89 7.93 -25.37
C ALA A 393 5.55 6.58 -25.09
N VAL A 394 5.32 6.03 -23.91
CA VAL A 394 5.91 4.76 -23.47
C VAL A 394 4.86 3.67 -23.57
N ARG A 395 5.14 2.64 -24.38
CA ARG A 395 4.34 1.43 -24.43
C ARG A 395 4.95 0.38 -23.48
N LEU A 396 4.20 0.02 -22.45
CA LEU A 396 4.60 -1.08 -21.58
C LEU A 396 4.47 -2.41 -22.33
N PRO A 397 5.43 -3.34 -22.19
CA PRO A 397 5.32 -4.68 -22.77
C PRO A 397 4.17 -5.43 -22.10
N GLU A 398 3.64 -6.45 -22.78
CA GLU A 398 2.65 -7.32 -22.17
C GLU A 398 3.24 -8.07 -20.97
N VAL A 399 2.40 -8.27 -19.95
CA VAL A 399 2.78 -9.08 -18.80
C VAL A 399 2.85 -10.55 -19.23
N ALA A 400 3.97 -11.21 -18.96
CA ALA A 400 4.16 -12.65 -19.21
C ALA A 400 3.92 -13.45 -17.93
N SER A 401 3.61 -14.74 -18.09
CA SER A 401 3.61 -15.70 -16.99
C SER A 401 4.98 -15.74 -16.33
N ARG A 402 5.00 -15.64 -14.99
CA ARG A 402 6.24 -15.68 -14.19
C ARG A 402 6.02 -16.15 -12.76
N SER A 403 7.01 -16.78 -12.21
CA SER A 403 7.13 -16.98 -10.77
C SER A 403 7.88 -15.82 -10.13
N LEU A 404 7.36 -15.31 -9.01
CA LEU A 404 8.02 -14.40 -8.09
C LEU A 404 8.19 -15.14 -6.76
N GLU A 405 9.04 -16.16 -6.78
CA GLU A 405 9.14 -17.12 -5.70
C GLU A 405 9.62 -16.50 -4.39
N SER A 406 10.55 -15.55 -4.44
CA SER A 406 11.02 -14.85 -3.24
C SER A 406 9.92 -14.01 -2.57
N SER A 407 8.89 -13.64 -3.34
CA SER A 407 7.72 -12.87 -2.87
C SER A 407 6.48 -13.75 -2.65
N ARG A 408 6.56 -15.07 -2.86
CA ARG A 408 5.43 -16.00 -2.73
C ARG A 408 4.24 -15.67 -3.63
N MET A 409 4.53 -15.22 -4.83
CA MET A 409 3.57 -14.80 -5.84
C MET A 409 3.85 -15.45 -7.19
N ALA A 410 2.83 -15.54 -8.04
CA ALA A 410 2.99 -15.92 -9.43
C ALA A 410 1.96 -15.22 -10.31
N VAL A 411 2.28 -15.07 -11.59
CA VAL A 411 1.37 -14.60 -12.63
C VAL A 411 1.29 -15.66 -13.72
N LEU A 412 0.06 -16.01 -14.14
CA LEU A 412 -0.18 -16.76 -15.36
C LEU A 412 -0.90 -15.89 -16.36
N ARG A 413 -0.51 -15.98 -17.65
CA ARG A 413 -1.18 -15.27 -18.74
C ARG A 413 -1.23 -16.12 -19.99
N GLY A 414 -2.43 -16.24 -20.56
CA GLY A 414 -2.65 -16.96 -21.83
C GLY A 414 -4.13 -17.09 -22.17
N GLY A 415 -4.47 -17.22 -23.46
CA GLY A 415 -5.83 -17.48 -23.92
C GLY A 415 -6.89 -16.44 -23.49
N GLY A 416 -6.50 -15.19 -23.24
CA GLY A 416 -7.37 -14.12 -22.73
C GLY A 416 -7.44 -14.04 -21.20
N TRP A 417 -6.88 -15.00 -20.48
CA TRP A 417 -6.79 -15.02 -19.02
C TRP A 417 -5.52 -14.32 -18.52
N GLN A 418 -5.64 -13.66 -17.38
CA GLN A 418 -4.51 -13.32 -16.51
C GLN A 418 -4.89 -13.61 -15.07
N VAL A 419 -4.02 -14.33 -14.38
CA VAL A 419 -4.20 -14.75 -12.98
C VAL A 419 -3.02 -14.24 -12.17
N PHE A 420 -3.31 -13.63 -11.04
CA PHE A 420 -2.34 -13.38 -9.98
C PHE A 420 -2.59 -14.38 -8.85
N PHE A 421 -1.57 -15.07 -8.42
CA PHE A 421 -1.64 -16.08 -7.36
C PHE A 421 -0.73 -15.70 -6.20
N HIS A 422 -1.28 -15.60 -5.00
CA HIS A 422 -0.59 -15.32 -3.75
C HIS A 422 -0.64 -16.58 -2.87
N TYR A 423 0.48 -17.30 -2.76
CA TYR A 423 0.46 -18.62 -2.17
C TYR A 423 1.07 -18.71 -0.76
N GLY A 424 1.68 -17.63 -0.24
CA GLY A 424 2.25 -17.65 1.10
C GLY A 424 2.67 -16.28 1.61
N GLN A 425 2.92 -16.18 2.92
CA GLN A 425 3.30 -14.93 3.59
C GLN A 425 4.74 -14.96 4.09
N LEU A 426 5.45 -13.84 3.98
CA LEU A 426 6.83 -13.67 4.42
C LEU A 426 6.94 -13.12 5.84
N THR A 427 5.95 -12.38 6.29
CA THR A 427 5.91 -11.72 7.59
C THR A 427 4.49 -11.73 8.16
N ARG A 428 4.37 -11.54 9.48
CA ARG A 428 3.07 -11.35 10.14
C ARG A 428 2.49 -9.96 9.93
N THR A 429 3.37 -8.98 9.65
CA THR A 429 2.95 -7.60 9.48
C THR A 429 2.19 -7.47 8.18
N HIS A 430 1.00 -6.89 8.27
CA HIS A 430 0.09 -6.67 7.15
C HIS A 430 -0.41 -7.93 6.43
N SER A 431 -0.10 -9.14 6.91
CA SER A 431 -0.62 -10.37 6.34
C SER A 431 -2.09 -10.59 6.73
N GLN A 432 -2.84 -11.19 5.81
CA GLN A 432 -4.24 -11.59 5.99
C GLN A 432 -4.37 -13.12 5.87
N ALA A 433 -5.52 -13.69 6.20
CA ALA A 433 -5.75 -15.14 6.07
C ALA A 433 -6.02 -15.53 4.59
N GLU A 434 -5.07 -15.19 3.71
CA GLU A 434 -5.21 -15.25 2.25
C GLU A 434 -4.20 -16.16 1.54
N ALA A 435 -3.51 -17.03 2.25
CA ALA A 435 -2.60 -17.97 1.59
C ALA A 435 -3.36 -18.87 0.61
N LEU A 436 -2.81 -19.06 -0.59
CA LEU A 436 -3.42 -19.72 -1.74
C LEU A 436 -4.56 -18.92 -2.40
N ASN A 437 -4.67 -17.62 -2.15
CA ASN A 437 -5.63 -16.74 -2.81
C ASN A 437 -5.21 -16.38 -4.24
N TYR A 438 -6.18 -16.11 -5.10
CA TYR A 438 -5.92 -15.60 -6.45
C TYR A 438 -6.91 -14.52 -6.88
N SER A 439 -6.46 -13.68 -7.81
CA SER A 439 -7.30 -12.76 -8.59
C SER A 439 -7.23 -13.15 -10.06
N VAL A 440 -8.35 -13.05 -10.80
CA VAL A 440 -8.41 -13.46 -12.21
C VAL A 440 -9.15 -12.44 -13.06
N TYR A 441 -8.63 -12.20 -14.26
CA TYR A 441 -9.18 -11.30 -15.27
C TYR A 441 -9.38 -12.05 -16.59
N TRP A 442 -10.45 -11.70 -17.29
CA TRP A 442 -10.68 -12.04 -18.68
C TRP A 442 -10.55 -10.77 -19.54
N GLY A 443 -9.51 -10.71 -20.36
CA GLY A 443 -9.13 -9.46 -20.99
C GLY A 443 -8.94 -8.35 -19.94
N GLU A 444 -9.57 -7.20 -20.14
CA GLU A 444 -9.50 -6.07 -19.20
C GLU A 444 -10.52 -6.13 -18.05
N ARG A 445 -11.36 -7.18 -18.01
CA ARG A 445 -12.47 -7.29 -17.05
C ARG A 445 -12.08 -8.14 -15.85
N PRO A 446 -12.22 -7.64 -14.62
CA PRO A 446 -12.04 -8.45 -13.43
C PRO A 446 -13.19 -9.47 -13.32
N LEU A 447 -12.85 -10.76 -13.27
CA LEU A 447 -13.78 -11.83 -12.93
C LEU A 447 -13.80 -12.04 -11.41
N SER A 448 -12.62 -12.07 -10.80
CA SER A 448 -12.44 -12.13 -9.35
C SER A 448 -11.25 -11.30 -8.95
N ARG A 449 -11.40 -10.50 -7.92
CA ARG A 449 -10.41 -9.54 -7.46
C ARG A 449 -10.43 -9.44 -5.94
N ASP A 450 -9.26 -9.42 -5.32
CA ASP A 450 -9.13 -9.17 -3.89
C ASP A 450 -9.40 -7.68 -3.58
N PRO A 451 -10.23 -7.34 -2.60
CA PRO A 451 -10.49 -5.96 -2.21
C PRO A 451 -9.37 -5.35 -1.36
N GLY A 452 -8.42 -6.17 -0.86
CA GLY A 452 -7.42 -5.74 0.13
C GLY A 452 -8.06 -5.46 1.49
N THR A 453 -7.96 -4.23 1.98
CA THR A 453 -8.53 -3.85 3.27
C THR A 453 -9.12 -2.43 3.27
N VAL A 454 -9.78 -2.08 4.37
CA VAL A 454 -10.21 -0.73 4.74
C VAL A 454 -9.22 -0.10 5.72
N GLY A 455 -9.47 1.16 6.13
CA GLY A 455 -8.65 1.77 7.19
C GLY A 455 -8.68 0.95 8.48
N TYR A 456 -7.53 0.83 9.13
CA TYR A 456 -7.35 0.03 10.36
C TYR A 456 -8.24 0.48 11.52
N GLY A 457 -8.73 1.73 11.50
CA GLY A 457 -9.69 2.26 12.47
C GLY A 457 -11.10 1.68 12.34
N SER A 458 -11.40 0.97 11.22
CA SER A 458 -12.67 0.29 11.01
C SER A 458 -12.68 -1.10 11.66
N PRO A 459 -13.75 -1.48 12.38
CA PRO A 459 -13.94 -2.86 12.85
C PRO A 459 -13.91 -3.90 11.72
N LEU A 460 -14.36 -3.50 10.51
CA LEU A 460 -14.39 -4.35 9.33
C LEU A 460 -13.00 -4.85 8.91
N HIS A 461 -11.92 -4.09 9.20
CA HIS A 461 -10.56 -4.54 8.90
C HIS A 461 -10.28 -5.92 9.52
N ARG A 462 -10.45 -6.05 10.84
CA ARG A 462 -10.18 -7.31 11.56
C ARG A 462 -11.34 -8.29 11.52
N GLY A 463 -12.58 -7.79 11.48
CA GLY A 463 -13.79 -8.60 11.49
C GLY A 463 -14.06 -9.30 10.16
N TYR A 464 -13.63 -8.71 9.04
CA TYR A 464 -13.92 -9.24 7.71
C TYR A 464 -12.71 -9.26 6.75
N TYR A 465 -12.09 -8.09 6.46
CA TYR A 465 -11.11 -8.01 5.36
C TYR A 465 -9.85 -8.84 5.61
N ALA A 466 -9.38 -8.94 6.84
CA ALA A 466 -8.23 -9.77 7.19
C ALA A 466 -8.59 -11.27 7.39
N ARG A 467 -9.87 -11.65 7.23
CA ARG A 467 -10.37 -13.01 7.45
C ARG A 467 -10.43 -13.82 6.17
N ALA A 468 -10.34 -15.13 6.32
CA ALA A 468 -10.31 -16.06 5.20
C ALA A 468 -11.55 -15.99 4.30
N LEU A 469 -12.73 -15.80 4.87
CA LEU A 469 -13.97 -15.72 4.09
C LEU A 469 -14.02 -14.52 3.12
N ASN A 470 -13.12 -13.55 3.26
CA ASN A 470 -12.96 -12.44 2.31
C ASN A 470 -12.17 -12.81 1.04
N HIS A 471 -11.49 -13.94 1.00
CA HIS A 471 -10.56 -14.34 -0.05
C HIS A 471 -11.02 -15.59 -0.79
N ASN A 472 -10.44 -15.88 -1.96
CA ASN A 472 -10.69 -17.13 -2.70
C ASN A 472 -9.80 -18.24 -2.11
N VAL A 473 -10.18 -18.78 -0.96
CA VAL A 473 -9.32 -19.70 -0.19
C VAL A 473 -10.09 -20.93 0.32
N PRO A 474 -9.40 -22.03 0.62
CA PRO A 474 -10.00 -23.17 1.29
C PRO A 474 -10.37 -22.85 2.75
N LEU A 475 -11.44 -23.48 3.23
CA LEU A 475 -11.94 -23.37 4.60
C LEU A 475 -12.14 -24.77 5.21
N VAL A 476 -11.88 -24.89 6.49
CA VAL A 476 -12.10 -26.12 7.28
C VAL A 476 -12.95 -25.75 8.49
N ASP A 477 -14.14 -26.35 8.61
CA ASP A 477 -15.17 -26.01 9.59
C ASP A 477 -15.56 -24.51 9.57
N GLY A 478 -15.50 -23.88 8.38
CA GLY A 478 -15.77 -22.45 8.18
C GLY A 478 -14.59 -21.52 8.51
N GLU A 479 -13.45 -22.04 8.94
CA GLU A 479 -12.26 -21.27 9.23
C GLU A 479 -11.14 -21.51 8.23
N GLY A 480 -10.42 -20.47 7.87
CA GLY A 480 -9.29 -20.55 6.95
C GLY A 480 -7.93 -20.73 7.61
N GLN A 481 -6.92 -20.18 6.97
CA GLN A 481 -5.55 -20.17 7.46
C GLN A 481 -5.44 -19.65 8.89
N GLN A 482 -4.61 -20.31 9.70
CA GLN A 482 -4.29 -19.87 11.06
C GLN A 482 -2.80 -19.47 11.15
N GLY A 483 -2.55 -18.25 11.63
CA GLY A 483 -1.20 -17.69 11.67
C GLY A 483 -0.71 -17.23 10.28
N HIS A 484 0.60 -17.24 10.08
CA HIS A 484 1.23 -16.98 8.78
C HIS A 484 2.21 -18.11 8.46
N ALA A 485 2.32 -18.44 7.17
CA ALA A 485 3.28 -19.43 6.69
C ALA A 485 3.74 -19.09 5.27
N ARG A 486 5.01 -19.38 4.98
CA ARG A 486 5.63 -19.04 3.69
C ARG A 486 5.02 -19.78 2.52
N GLY A 487 4.53 -21.00 2.74
CA GLY A 487 4.11 -21.87 1.64
C GLY A 487 5.30 -22.31 0.76
N GLU A 488 4.99 -23.23 -0.14
CA GLU A 488 5.96 -23.86 -1.03
C GLU A 488 5.44 -23.82 -2.45
N LEU A 489 6.23 -23.28 -3.38
CA LEU A 489 5.97 -23.45 -4.81
C LEU A 489 6.31 -24.88 -5.19
N THR A 490 5.32 -25.66 -5.62
CA THR A 490 5.53 -27.07 -5.99
C THR A 490 5.82 -27.26 -7.46
N SER A 491 5.29 -26.39 -8.33
CA SER A 491 5.65 -26.35 -9.75
C SER A 491 5.30 -25.00 -10.38
N PHE A 492 6.02 -24.66 -11.45
CA PHE A 492 5.71 -23.51 -12.31
C PHE A 492 6.02 -23.83 -13.77
N ALA A 493 5.08 -23.52 -14.64
CA ALA A 493 5.21 -23.51 -16.10
C ALA A 493 4.52 -22.25 -16.66
N PRO A 494 4.75 -21.86 -17.93
CA PRO A 494 4.11 -20.67 -18.50
C PRO A 494 2.57 -20.69 -18.48
N ASP A 495 1.98 -21.86 -18.41
CA ASP A 495 0.54 -22.12 -18.42
C ASP A 495 0.00 -22.76 -17.12
N ALA A 496 0.86 -23.02 -16.14
CA ALA A 496 0.45 -23.64 -14.88
C ALA A 496 1.32 -23.24 -13.70
N VAL A 497 0.71 -23.16 -12.52
CA VAL A 497 1.41 -22.96 -11.24
C VAL A 497 0.73 -23.82 -10.17
N ALA A 498 1.52 -24.43 -9.29
CA ALA A 498 1.00 -25.11 -8.11
C ALA A 498 1.83 -24.74 -6.88
N ALA A 499 1.14 -24.60 -5.74
CA ALA A 499 1.76 -24.33 -4.46
C ALA A 499 1.01 -25.04 -3.33
N ALA A 500 1.72 -25.23 -2.22
CA ALA A 500 1.19 -25.88 -1.03
C ALA A 500 1.44 -25.04 0.22
N GLN A 501 0.53 -25.17 1.18
CA GLN A 501 0.64 -24.72 2.55
C GLN A 501 0.66 -25.96 3.47
N PRO A 502 1.84 -26.48 3.81
CA PRO A 502 1.95 -27.69 4.65
C PRO A 502 1.36 -27.50 6.04
N ALA A 503 1.38 -26.28 6.54
CA ALA A 503 0.83 -25.87 7.83
C ALA A 503 -0.22 -24.76 7.64
N TYR A 504 -1.26 -25.06 6.83
CA TYR A 504 -2.35 -24.13 6.56
C TYR A 504 -3.06 -23.72 7.87
N ARG A 505 -3.25 -24.69 8.75
CA ARG A 505 -3.61 -24.56 10.16
C ARG A 505 -3.17 -25.85 10.90
N PRO A 506 -3.22 -25.92 12.24
CA PRO A 506 -2.85 -27.12 12.97
C PRO A 506 -3.54 -28.36 12.40
N GLY A 507 -2.78 -29.39 12.08
CA GLY A 507 -3.28 -30.64 11.51
C GLY A 507 -3.87 -30.55 10.10
N VAL A 508 -3.72 -29.43 9.38
CA VAL A 508 -4.29 -29.23 8.04
C VAL A 508 -3.22 -28.81 7.03
N ARG A 509 -3.16 -29.54 5.93
CA ARG A 509 -2.45 -29.16 4.71
C ARG A 509 -3.45 -28.70 3.65
N ALA A 510 -3.12 -27.64 2.92
CA ALA A 510 -3.85 -27.21 1.75
C ALA A 510 -2.89 -27.04 0.56
N ALA A 511 -3.38 -27.29 -0.66
CA ALA A 511 -2.62 -27.03 -1.88
C ALA A 511 -3.56 -26.49 -2.97
N ARG A 512 -3.01 -25.74 -3.91
CA ARG A 512 -3.74 -25.21 -5.06
C ARG A 512 -2.89 -25.27 -6.31
N ALA A 513 -3.50 -25.72 -7.40
CA ALA A 513 -2.95 -25.68 -8.75
C ALA A 513 -3.87 -24.86 -9.65
N LEU A 514 -3.29 -23.91 -10.39
CA LEU A 514 -3.96 -23.09 -11.40
C LEU A 514 -3.34 -23.40 -12.76
N ALA A 515 -4.15 -23.75 -13.75
CA ALA A 515 -3.66 -24.12 -15.07
C ALA A 515 -4.54 -23.56 -16.20
N LEU A 516 -3.90 -23.07 -17.25
CA LEU A 516 -4.54 -22.66 -18.50
C LEU A 516 -4.54 -23.87 -19.46
N ARG A 517 -5.68 -24.53 -19.63
CA ARG A 517 -5.81 -25.75 -20.45
C ARG A 517 -7.01 -25.61 -21.39
N ASP A 518 -6.80 -25.90 -22.66
CA ASP A 518 -7.85 -25.86 -23.69
C ASP A 518 -8.66 -24.56 -23.70
N GLY A 519 -7.97 -23.44 -23.47
CA GLY A 519 -8.57 -22.11 -23.37
C GLY A 519 -9.28 -21.82 -22.04
N ALA A 520 -9.43 -22.80 -21.14
CA ALA A 520 -10.02 -22.61 -19.82
C ALA A 520 -8.96 -22.34 -18.74
N LEU A 521 -9.33 -21.59 -17.70
CA LEU A 521 -8.58 -21.57 -16.44
C LEU A 521 -9.19 -22.62 -15.52
N VAL A 522 -8.35 -23.57 -15.07
CA VAL A 522 -8.73 -24.64 -14.13
C VAL A 522 -8.03 -24.40 -12.80
N ASP A 523 -8.80 -24.28 -11.73
CA ASP A 523 -8.38 -24.21 -10.34
C ASP A 523 -8.65 -25.55 -9.66
N THR A 524 -7.61 -26.18 -9.15
CA THR A 524 -7.69 -27.43 -8.37
C THR A 524 -7.20 -27.14 -6.95
N THR A 525 -8.09 -27.23 -5.98
CA THR A 525 -7.80 -26.98 -4.55
C THR A 525 -7.92 -28.26 -3.75
N GLU A 526 -6.85 -28.66 -3.09
CA GLU A 526 -6.78 -29.85 -2.24
C GLU A 526 -6.68 -29.45 -0.77
N ILE A 527 -7.43 -30.13 0.09
CA ILE A 527 -7.40 -29.98 1.55
C ILE A 527 -7.28 -31.38 2.16
N ALA A 528 -6.37 -31.54 3.13
CA ALA A 528 -6.21 -32.76 3.88
C ALA A 528 -6.04 -32.46 5.39
N THR A 529 -6.71 -33.25 6.23
CA THR A 529 -6.70 -33.12 7.69
C THR A 529 -6.11 -34.37 8.34
N ALA A 530 -5.15 -34.21 9.23
CA ALA A 530 -4.49 -35.31 9.93
C ALA A 530 -5.29 -35.81 11.14
N GLU A 531 -6.18 -35.00 11.70
CA GLU A 531 -6.94 -35.27 12.94
C GLU A 531 -8.33 -35.87 12.70
N GLY A 532 -8.58 -36.45 11.53
CA GLY A 532 -9.85 -37.07 11.16
C GLY A 532 -10.76 -36.19 10.29
N PRO A 533 -11.99 -36.66 10.02
CA PRO A 533 -12.94 -36.00 9.14
C PRO A 533 -13.36 -34.61 9.65
N ARG A 534 -13.39 -33.62 8.73
CA ARG A 534 -13.82 -32.23 8.98
C ARG A 534 -14.74 -31.77 7.85
N ARG A 535 -15.50 -30.72 8.07
CA ARG A 535 -16.25 -30.05 6.98
C ARG A 535 -15.30 -29.18 6.16
N LEU A 536 -15.03 -29.62 4.93
CA LEU A 536 -14.13 -28.95 4.02
C LEU A 536 -14.93 -28.10 3.04
N GLY A 537 -14.43 -26.90 2.74
CA GLY A 537 -15.12 -25.94 1.90
C GLY A 537 -14.17 -25.00 1.13
N LEU A 538 -14.76 -24.18 0.28
CA LEU A 538 -14.06 -23.22 -0.58
C LEU A 538 -14.88 -21.93 -0.68
N ALA A 539 -14.26 -20.78 -0.44
CA ALA A 539 -14.85 -19.47 -0.71
C ALA A 539 -14.40 -18.97 -2.10
N LEU A 540 -15.31 -18.36 -2.84
CA LEU A 540 -15.07 -17.77 -4.16
C LEU A 540 -15.84 -16.44 -4.28
N HIS A 541 -15.21 -15.42 -4.87
CA HIS A 541 -15.76 -14.08 -4.99
C HIS A 541 -15.71 -13.59 -6.44
N PHE A 542 -16.75 -12.88 -6.87
CA PHE A 542 -16.93 -12.45 -8.25
C PHE A 542 -17.23 -10.95 -8.35
N GLN A 543 -16.66 -10.32 -9.36
CA GLN A 543 -16.92 -8.90 -9.68
C GLN A 543 -18.11 -8.73 -10.65
N GLY A 544 -18.62 -9.82 -11.20
CA GLY A 544 -19.80 -9.88 -12.05
C GLY A 544 -21.00 -10.50 -11.33
N ARG A 545 -22.16 -10.45 -11.97
CA ARG A 545 -23.39 -11.07 -11.47
C ARG A 545 -23.36 -12.58 -11.66
N VAL A 546 -23.46 -13.34 -10.58
CA VAL A 546 -23.53 -14.81 -10.61
C VAL A 546 -24.95 -15.28 -10.95
N ARG A 547 -25.09 -16.14 -11.96
CA ARG A 547 -26.36 -16.69 -12.43
C ARG A 547 -26.41 -18.20 -12.17
N LEU A 548 -26.80 -18.56 -10.96
CA LEU A 548 -26.90 -19.97 -10.54
C LEU A 548 -28.17 -20.65 -11.11
N PRO A 549 -28.15 -21.96 -11.37
CA PRO A 549 -29.29 -22.73 -11.89
C PRO A 549 -30.32 -23.03 -10.80
N GLY A 550 -31.60 -22.94 -11.15
CA GLY A 550 -32.72 -23.37 -10.30
C GLY A 550 -32.98 -22.42 -9.13
N SER A 551 -33.84 -22.82 -8.19
CA SER A 551 -34.24 -22.03 -7.03
C SER A 551 -33.37 -22.31 -5.81
N PHE A 552 -33.01 -21.23 -5.12
CA PHE A 552 -32.32 -21.25 -3.84
C PHE A 552 -33.30 -20.82 -2.74
N ARG A 553 -33.16 -21.39 -1.55
CA ARG A 553 -33.94 -20.96 -0.37
C ARG A 553 -33.14 -19.98 0.47
N ALA A 554 -33.82 -19.10 1.17
CA ALA A 554 -33.18 -18.20 2.13
C ALA A 554 -32.42 -19.00 3.21
N ALA A 555 -31.21 -18.55 3.57
CA ALA A 555 -30.33 -19.18 4.55
C ALA A 555 -30.40 -18.41 5.88
N GLY A 556 -31.55 -18.43 6.58
CA GLY A 556 -31.80 -17.63 7.78
C GLY A 556 -30.80 -17.87 8.94
N GLU A 557 -30.15 -19.03 8.98
CA GLU A 557 -29.15 -19.39 10.00
C GLU A 557 -27.71 -19.37 9.46
N TRP A 558 -27.46 -18.64 8.38
CA TRP A 558 -26.16 -18.60 7.69
C TRP A 558 -24.97 -18.36 8.64
N ALA A 559 -25.07 -17.38 9.55
CA ALA A 559 -23.98 -16.96 10.43
C ALA A 559 -24.05 -17.65 11.82
N VAL A 560 -25.09 -18.42 12.12
CA VAL A 560 -25.27 -19.03 13.45
C VAL A 560 -24.21 -20.12 13.68
N GLY A 561 -23.45 -19.99 14.78
CA GLY A 561 -22.40 -20.93 15.15
C GLY A 561 -21.17 -20.93 14.22
N ARG A 562 -21.03 -19.90 13.38
CA ARG A 562 -19.90 -19.68 12.48
C ARG A 562 -19.04 -18.51 12.93
N PRO A 563 -17.80 -18.37 12.43
CA PRO A 563 -16.94 -17.20 12.67
C PRO A 563 -17.64 -15.87 12.34
N GLU A 564 -17.19 -14.79 13.01
CA GLU A 564 -17.78 -13.44 12.90
C GLU A 564 -17.92 -12.96 11.44
N GLU A 565 -16.94 -13.26 10.59
CA GLU A 565 -16.90 -12.83 9.18
C GLU A 565 -18.12 -13.28 8.37
N PHE A 566 -18.78 -14.36 8.75
CA PHE A 566 -20.01 -14.83 8.10
C PHE A 566 -21.17 -13.84 8.28
N GLY A 567 -21.21 -13.09 9.37
CA GLY A 567 -22.23 -12.07 9.64
C GLY A 567 -22.20 -10.86 8.67
N TYR A 568 -21.12 -10.65 7.93
CA TYR A 568 -21.02 -9.54 6.98
C TYR A 568 -21.60 -9.83 5.60
N TRP A 569 -21.95 -11.08 5.31
CA TRP A 569 -22.69 -11.41 4.09
C TRP A 569 -24.18 -11.16 4.27
N THR A 570 -24.81 -10.57 3.26
CA THR A 570 -26.24 -10.27 3.23
C THR A 570 -26.94 -11.01 2.10
N GLU A 571 -28.27 -11.09 2.16
CA GLU A 571 -29.10 -11.74 1.13
C GLU A 571 -28.68 -13.18 0.85
N VAL A 572 -28.25 -13.92 1.89
CA VAL A 572 -27.70 -15.24 1.71
C VAL A 572 -28.76 -16.27 1.43
N THR A 573 -28.55 -16.99 0.36
CA THR A 573 -29.38 -18.12 -0.07
C THR A 573 -28.55 -19.40 -0.16
N VAL A 574 -29.20 -20.58 -0.10
CA VAL A 574 -28.52 -21.86 -0.09
C VAL A 574 -29.24 -22.90 -0.94
N ARG A 575 -28.45 -23.75 -1.60
CA ARG A 575 -28.92 -24.97 -2.26
C ARG A 575 -27.90 -26.09 -2.10
N GLU A 576 -28.38 -27.35 -2.09
CA GLU A 576 -27.56 -28.55 -2.06
C GLU A 576 -27.38 -29.11 -3.48
N PHE A 577 -26.18 -29.59 -3.78
CA PHE A 577 -25.79 -30.24 -5.04
C PHE A 577 -25.14 -31.59 -4.75
N THR A 578 -25.18 -32.51 -5.74
CA THR A 578 -24.65 -33.86 -5.54
C THR A 578 -23.15 -33.96 -5.79
N SER A 579 -22.61 -33.29 -6.79
CA SER A 579 -21.18 -33.36 -7.15
C SER A 579 -20.68 -32.18 -7.97
N GLU A 580 -21.55 -31.52 -8.74
CA GLU A 580 -21.17 -30.40 -9.61
C GLU A 580 -22.28 -29.35 -9.69
N VAL A 581 -21.89 -28.10 -9.86
CA VAL A 581 -22.77 -26.99 -10.26
C VAL A 581 -22.16 -26.26 -11.44
N ARG A 582 -22.99 -25.90 -12.42
CA ARG A 582 -22.60 -25.05 -13.57
C ARG A 582 -23.43 -23.79 -13.58
N PHE A 583 -22.79 -22.68 -13.86
CA PHE A 583 -23.41 -21.35 -13.86
C PHE A 583 -22.63 -20.38 -14.75
N GLU A 584 -23.11 -19.17 -14.86
CA GLU A 584 -22.43 -18.09 -15.57
C GLU A 584 -22.16 -16.91 -14.66
N VAL A 585 -21.04 -16.22 -14.88
CA VAL A 585 -20.73 -14.92 -14.29
C VAL A 585 -20.84 -13.87 -15.39
N ASP A 586 -21.80 -12.96 -15.24
CA ASP A 586 -22.05 -11.88 -16.19
C ASP A 586 -21.19 -10.65 -15.79
N LEU A 587 -20.17 -10.36 -16.59
CA LEU A 587 -19.23 -9.25 -16.39
C LEU A 587 -19.74 -7.95 -17.04
N GLY A 588 -20.97 -7.94 -17.55
CA GLY A 588 -21.53 -6.83 -18.29
C GLY A 588 -21.00 -6.72 -19.74
N GLY A 589 -21.64 -5.85 -20.55
CA GLY A 589 -21.26 -5.66 -21.95
C GLY A 589 -21.32 -6.94 -22.81
N GLY A 590 -22.21 -7.87 -22.48
CA GLY A 590 -22.38 -9.13 -23.21
C GLY A 590 -21.34 -10.22 -22.87
N VAL A 591 -20.40 -9.96 -21.97
CA VAL A 591 -19.39 -10.93 -21.58
C VAL A 591 -19.89 -11.81 -20.45
N ARG A 592 -20.12 -13.09 -20.72
CA ARG A 592 -20.55 -14.09 -19.74
C ARG A 592 -19.52 -15.22 -19.69
N VAL A 593 -18.97 -15.45 -18.51
CA VAL A 593 -17.97 -16.48 -18.24
C VAL A 593 -18.69 -17.71 -17.70
N PRO A 594 -18.70 -18.85 -18.44
CA PRO A 594 -19.22 -20.11 -17.90
C PRO A 594 -18.28 -20.65 -16.83
N VAL A 595 -18.85 -21.06 -15.70
CA VAL A 595 -18.12 -21.61 -14.55
C VAL A 595 -18.71 -22.95 -14.16
N ALA A 596 -17.84 -23.91 -13.86
CA ALA A 596 -18.22 -25.18 -13.26
C ALA A 596 -17.44 -25.41 -11.97
N ILE A 597 -18.12 -25.79 -10.89
CA ILE A 597 -17.48 -26.18 -9.62
C ILE A 597 -17.84 -27.63 -9.35
N GLY A 598 -16.82 -28.49 -9.23
CA GLY A 598 -16.92 -29.88 -8.83
C GLY A 598 -16.40 -30.13 -7.42
N ALA A 599 -17.06 -31.05 -6.71
CA ALA A 599 -16.65 -31.49 -5.38
C ALA A 599 -16.77 -33.04 -5.27
N PRO A 600 -16.04 -33.71 -4.36
CA PRO A 600 -15.98 -35.17 -4.27
C PRO A 600 -17.24 -35.81 -3.64
N GLY A 601 -18.32 -35.06 -3.43
CA GLY A 601 -19.56 -35.53 -2.84
C GLY A 601 -20.63 -34.45 -2.77
N ARG A 602 -21.70 -34.70 -1.99
CA ARG A 602 -22.74 -33.70 -1.78
C ARG A 602 -22.18 -32.49 -1.06
N PHE A 603 -22.58 -31.30 -1.53
CA PHE A 603 -22.17 -30.04 -0.94
C PHE A 603 -23.33 -29.03 -0.89
N ARG A 604 -23.26 -28.15 0.08
CA ARG A 604 -24.11 -26.96 0.14
C ARG A 604 -23.36 -25.80 -0.50
N LEU A 605 -24.08 -25.07 -1.35
CA LEU A 605 -23.60 -23.85 -1.97
C LEU A 605 -24.44 -22.69 -1.44
N TRP A 606 -23.77 -21.76 -0.74
CA TRP A 606 -24.35 -20.49 -0.34
C TRP A 606 -23.94 -19.43 -1.34
N GLN A 607 -24.90 -18.59 -1.72
CA GLN A 607 -24.69 -17.36 -2.49
C GLN A 607 -25.11 -16.18 -1.64
N GLY A 608 -24.31 -15.13 -1.60
CA GLY A 608 -24.64 -13.90 -0.90
C GLY A 608 -23.88 -12.70 -1.43
N SER A 609 -24.25 -11.54 -0.95
CA SER A 609 -23.57 -10.28 -1.18
C SER A 609 -22.57 -10.03 -0.05
N SER A 610 -21.28 -9.82 -0.35
CA SER A 610 -20.22 -9.56 0.62
C SER A 610 -19.56 -8.19 0.41
N PRO A 611 -18.89 -7.61 1.42
CA PRO A 611 -18.13 -6.37 1.25
C PRO A 611 -17.07 -6.48 0.14
N ASP A 612 -16.94 -5.43 -0.68
CA ASP A 612 -15.88 -5.20 -1.66
C ASP A 612 -15.14 -3.91 -1.26
N VAL A 613 -14.43 -3.27 -2.17
CA VAL A 613 -13.88 -1.92 -1.93
C VAL A 613 -15.04 -0.96 -1.63
N PRO A 614 -15.12 -0.41 -0.41
CA PRO A 614 -16.25 0.40 0.02
C PRO A 614 -16.54 1.60 -0.92
N PRO A 615 -17.80 1.95 -1.13
CA PRO A 615 -19.02 1.40 -0.53
C PRO A 615 -19.60 0.18 -1.28
N ARG A 616 -18.86 -0.41 -2.22
CA ARG A 616 -19.34 -1.50 -3.09
C ARG A 616 -19.43 -2.82 -2.34
N ARG A 617 -20.29 -3.68 -2.88
CA ARG A 617 -20.39 -5.09 -2.51
C ARG A 617 -20.18 -5.96 -3.76
N ARG A 618 -19.88 -7.24 -3.55
CA ARG A 618 -19.64 -8.23 -4.62
C ARG A 618 -20.43 -9.50 -4.39
N GLU A 619 -20.62 -10.26 -5.45
CA GLU A 619 -21.21 -11.61 -5.41
C GLU A 619 -20.20 -12.59 -4.83
N SER A 620 -20.67 -13.45 -3.94
CA SER A 620 -19.81 -14.39 -3.23
C SER A 620 -20.47 -15.73 -3.06
N LEU A 621 -19.68 -16.79 -3.21
CA LEU A 621 -20.09 -18.16 -3.06
C LEU A 621 -19.25 -18.81 -1.93
N TYR A 622 -19.91 -19.59 -1.09
CA TYR A 622 -19.26 -20.50 -0.17
C TYR A 622 -19.79 -21.92 -0.41
N LEU A 623 -18.89 -22.84 -0.69
CA LEU A 623 -19.17 -24.24 -0.91
C LEU A 623 -18.61 -25.03 0.28
N GLU A 624 -19.40 -25.95 0.84
CA GLU A 624 -18.99 -26.81 1.96
C GLU A 624 -19.57 -28.22 1.77
N LEU A 625 -18.75 -29.24 1.92
CA LEU A 625 -19.21 -30.62 1.88
C LEU A 625 -20.23 -30.90 2.98
N VAL A 626 -21.28 -31.64 2.66
CA VAL A 626 -22.33 -32.02 3.63
C VAL A 626 -21.76 -32.97 4.65
N GLU A 627 -21.03 -33.99 4.19
CA GLU A 627 -20.41 -34.98 5.05
C GLU A 627 -18.96 -34.57 5.39
N PRO A 628 -18.56 -34.66 6.66
CA PRO A 628 -17.17 -34.50 7.04
C PRO A 628 -16.27 -35.55 6.37
N VAL A 629 -15.11 -35.11 5.88
CA VAL A 629 -14.10 -35.99 5.24
C VAL A 629 -12.70 -35.63 5.69
N ALA A 630 -11.76 -36.58 5.61
CA ALA A 630 -10.35 -36.32 5.96
C ALA A 630 -9.59 -35.60 4.83
N SER A 631 -10.09 -35.71 3.59
CA SER A 631 -9.50 -34.97 2.44
C SER A 631 -10.56 -34.72 1.37
N ALA A 632 -10.35 -33.65 0.60
CA ALA A 632 -11.18 -33.31 -0.55
C ALA A 632 -10.36 -32.57 -1.61
N THR A 633 -10.76 -32.77 -2.86
CA THR A 633 -10.29 -32.00 -4.02
C THR A 633 -11.48 -31.28 -4.64
N PHE A 634 -11.41 -29.95 -4.67
CA PHE A 634 -12.38 -29.11 -5.37
C PHE A 634 -11.79 -28.68 -6.71
N VAL A 635 -12.60 -28.68 -7.76
CA VAL A 635 -12.18 -28.24 -9.09
C VAL A 635 -13.12 -27.14 -9.57
N THR A 636 -12.56 -25.96 -9.86
CA THR A 636 -13.30 -24.85 -10.47
C THR A 636 -12.74 -24.60 -11.87
N ALA A 637 -13.60 -24.67 -12.89
CA ALA A 637 -13.23 -24.40 -14.26
C ALA A 637 -13.93 -23.14 -14.77
N PHE A 638 -13.15 -22.17 -15.22
CA PHE A 638 -13.61 -20.94 -15.89
C PHE A 638 -13.37 -21.09 -17.38
N ARG A 639 -14.43 -21.08 -18.18
CA ARG A 639 -14.33 -21.21 -19.64
C ARG A 639 -14.35 -19.84 -20.30
N PRO A 640 -13.69 -19.67 -21.46
CA PRO A 640 -13.78 -18.42 -22.20
C PRO A 640 -15.24 -18.11 -22.52
N PRO A 641 -15.66 -16.84 -22.46
CA PRO A 641 -16.96 -16.41 -22.94
C PRO A 641 -17.16 -16.86 -24.38
N ALA A 642 -18.39 -17.26 -24.72
CA ALA A 642 -18.73 -17.47 -26.13
C ALA A 642 -18.39 -16.19 -26.92
N ALA A 643 -17.77 -16.34 -28.08
CA ALA A 643 -17.52 -15.22 -28.96
C ALA A 643 -18.86 -14.51 -29.20
N ALA A 644 -18.92 -13.20 -28.87
CA ALA A 644 -20.10 -12.41 -29.19
C ALA A 644 -20.33 -12.59 -30.71
N ALA A 645 -21.49 -13.10 -31.07
CA ALA A 645 -21.89 -13.10 -32.48
C ALA A 645 -21.78 -11.64 -32.99
N ARG A 646 -20.88 -11.41 -33.93
CA ARG A 646 -20.63 -10.10 -34.53
C ARG A 646 -21.84 -9.65 -35.33
#